data_55073297917c24ec784f8bad736f123a
#
_entry.id   55073297917c24ec784f8bad736f123a
#
_cell.length_a   1.000
_cell.length_b   1.000
_cell.length_c   1.000
_cell.angle_alpha   90.00
_cell.angle_beta   90.00
_cell.angle_gamma   90.00
#
_symmetry.space_group_name_H-M   'P 1'
#
loop_
_entity.id
_entity.type
_entity.pdbx_description
1 polymer ?
#
loop_
_entity_poly.entity_id
_entity_poly.type
_entity_poly.pdbx_seq_one_letter_code
_entity_poly.pdbx_strand_id
1 'polypeptide(L)'
;DILAALESQGWLVGKASEYDKTNALYPEDLIGYFKEAWPERWDKFAKANPQAPENVLIQKTVRELEKKGTLDVLRHGFKLPGVKVDLCSFKPDHGMNPDTERRYKANRLRVVEEVSYSPHAKPEGKYNPRLDLVLFVNGIPTATLELKSEFKQTVENAKRQYKQDRPVKDPITRKAEPLLTFKRGALVHFAVSQDEVAMTTKLAGKDTFFLPFNQGSSEGGAGNPRAEHENTYATASLWERLFQKDAWLKVISRFLHLEKKTSEDFHGNRKTKETLIFPRYHQWDVVNSLVNITRAEGAGQRYLIQHSAGSGKSNSIAWTAHQLAQLYDENGQKLFNSVIVVTDRTVLDSQLQNTVYQFEHAQGVVCPITRDVGNQSKSEQLAEALAEQTRIVIVTIQTFPALFDALDKYPRLASGRYAVIADEAHSSQTGSSATKLKAILGSDRPEGEDISAEDMLDAAVSSRKPSQQISYYAFTATPKAKTIELFGRIPDASLPRSDDNKPEAFHVYSMRQAIEEGFILDVLKRYTTYAVAWKLAHPDEDDETVDSKKARTTLAKWVRLHPHNISQKVEIIVEHFRANVKHLLDGQAKAMVVTSSRQEAVRYQLAMQSYVSDQGYTDVHPLVAFSGSILPDDHIPEEVTETSTLLNPDLNGRDHAKAFDTEQYNVMIAANKYQTGFDQPKLCAMYVDKKLKGVDCVQTLSRVNRI
;
A
#
# COMPACT_ATOMS: atom_id res chain seq x y z
N ASP A 1 24.07 21.57 -10.52
CA ASP A 1 24.09 20.14 -10.94
C ASP A 1 22.69 19.64 -11.30
N ILE A 2 21.64 19.79 -10.43
CA ILE A 2 20.27 19.36 -10.72
C ILE A 2 19.69 20.05 -11.96
N LEU A 3 19.85 21.36 -12.08
CA LEU A 3 19.36 22.12 -13.24
C LEU A 3 20.01 21.64 -14.55
N ALA A 4 21.33 21.47 -14.56
CA ALA A 4 22.05 20.97 -15.73
C ALA A 4 21.61 19.55 -16.12
N ALA A 5 21.38 18.67 -15.11
CA ALA A 5 20.88 17.33 -15.36
C ALA A 5 19.45 17.35 -15.94
N LEU A 6 18.56 18.18 -15.41
CA LEU A 6 17.19 18.32 -15.93
C LEU A 6 17.20 18.95 -17.35
N GLU A 7 18.00 19.97 -17.59
CA GLU A 7 18.12 20.60 -18.91
C GLU A 7 18.60 19.60 -19.96
N SER A 8 19.61 18.77 -19.62
CA SER A 8 20.10 17.70 -20.51
C SER A 8 19.03 16.67 -20.86
N GLN A 9 18.00 16.52 -20.00
CA GLN A 9 16.86 15.63 -20.19
C GLN A 9 15.66 16.30 -20.89
N GLY A 10 15.84 17.54 -21.35
CA GLY A 10 14.83 18.28 -22.10
C GLY A 10 13.87 19.11 -21.25
N TRP A 11 14.18 19.37 -19.99
CA TRP A 11 13.47 20.37 -19.20
C TRP A 11 13.89 21.77 -19.61
N LEU A 12 12.92 22.69 -19.61
CA LEU A 12 13.17 24.12 -19.82
C LEU A 12 13.57 24.74 -18.48
N VAL A 13 14.65 25.51 -18.46
CA VAL A 13 15.02 26.35 -17.32
C VAL A 13 14.29 27.66 -17.40
N GLY A 14 13.48 27.99 -16.41
CA GLY A 14 12.66 29.19 -16.35
C GLY A 14 13.19 30.24 -15.40
N LYS A 15 12.70 31.49 -15.57
CA LYS A 15 13.01 32.59 -14.67
C LYS A 15 11.91 32.79 -13.63
N ALA A 16 12.29 32.98 -12.36
CA ALA A 16 11.35 33.26 -11.29
C ALA A 16 10.49 34.52 -11.50
N SER A 17 10.99 35.49 -12.32
CA SER A 17 10.25 36.70 -12.68
C SER A 17 9.06 36.46 -13.61
N GLU A 18 9.04 35.33 -14.34
CA GLU A 18 7.98 34.95 -15.27
C GLU A 18 6.92 34.07 -14.63
N TYR A 19 7.13 33.67 -13.38
CA TYR A 19 6.16 32.92 -12.56
C TYR A 19 5.05 33.85 -12.06
N ASP A 20 3.80 33.50 -12.34
CA ASP A 20 2.62 34.21 -11.83
C ASP A 20 2.27 33.74 -10.42
N LYS A 21 2.70 34.52 -9.42
CA LYS A 21 2.45 34.24 -8.01
C LYS A 21 0.97 34.18 -7.65
N THR A 22 0.15 35.02 -8.28
CA THR A 22 -1.28 35.15 -7.99
C THR A 22 -2.03 33.90 -8.38
N ASN A 23 -1.70 33.35 -9.52
CA ASN A 23 -2.35 32.19 -10.09
C ASN A 23 -1.57 30.88 -9.83
N ALA A 24 -0.36 30.97 -9.30
CA ALA A 24 0.61 29.87 -9.14
C ALA A 24 0.77 29.08 -10.45
N LEU A 25 1.06 29.77 -11.53
CA LEU A 25 1.23 29.22 -12.88
C LEU A 25 2.49 29.78 -13.54
N TYR A 26 2.94 29.09 -14.59
CA TYR A 26 3.91 29.61 -15.55
C TYR A 26 3.20 29.84 -16.90
N PRO A 27 2.65 31.05 -17.15
CA PRO A 27 1.67 31.31 -18.19
C PRO A 27 2.16 31.01 -19.61
N GLU A 28 3.44 31.28 -19.90
CA GLU A 28 4.03 31.02 -21.21
C GLU A 28 3.86 29.56 -21.66
N ASP A 29 4.11 28.60 -20.72
CA ASP A 29 4.02 27.19 -21.04
C ASP A 29 2.59 26.72 -21.18
N LEU A 30 1.69 27.25 -20.34
CA LEU A 30 0.26 26.90 -20.39
C LEU A 30 -0.33 27.29 -21.77
N ILE A 31 -0.07 28.51 -22.18
CA ILE A 31 -0.55 29.06 -23.45
C ILE A 31 0.15 28.36 -24.62
N GLY A 32 1.48 28.26 -24.55
CA GLY A 32 2.29 27.65 -25.60
C GLY A 32 1.91 26.18 -25.83
N TYR A 33 1.74 25.41 -24.81
CA TYR A 33 1.31 24.01 -24.94
C TYR A 33 -0.06 23.88 -25.62
N PHE A 34 -1.06 24.67 -25.19
CA PHE A 34 -2.40 24.55 -25.76
C PHE A 34 -2.45 24.99 -27.23
N LYS A 35 -1.70 26.01 -27.60
CA LYS A 35 -1.53 26.46 -29.01
C LYS A 35 -0.87 25.39 -29.89
N GLU A 36 0.18 24.76 -29.38
CA GLU A 36 0.99 23.79 -30.15
C GLU A 36 0.31 22.41 -30.21
N ALA A 37 -0.18 21.91 -29.10
CA ALA A 37 -0.81 20.59 -29.04
C ALA A 37 -2.19 20.55 -29.69
N TRP A 38 -2.93 21.66 -29.65
CA TRP A 38 -4.32 21.73 -30.04
C TRP A 38 -4.64 23.00 -30.90
N PRO A 39 -3.97 23.24 -32.04
CA PRO A 39 -4.08 24.50 -32.82
C PRO A 39 -5.52 24.81 -33.25
N GLU A 40 -6.26 23.81 -33.75
CA GLU A 40 -7.66 24.01 -34.17
C GLU A 40 -8.58 24.39 -33.01
N ARG A 41 -8.33 23.82 -31.83
CA ARG A 41 -9.11 24.13 -30.61
C ARG A 41 -8.74 25.52 -30.10
N TRP A 42 -7.45 25.90 -30.19
CA TRP A 42 -7.00 27.23 -29.84
C TRP A 42 -7.64 28.28 -30.75
N ASP A 43 -7.64 28.09 -32.07
CA ASP A 43 -8.27 29.01 -33.02
C ASP A 43 -9.74 29.23 -32.75
N LYS A 44 -10.47 28.14 -32.47
CA LYS A 44 -11.88 28.19 -32.09
C LYS A 44 -12.11 28.90 -30.75
N PHE A 45 -11.25 28.66 -29.79
CA PHE A 45 -11.27 29.33 -28.48
C PHE A 45 -10.96 30.81 -28.58
N ALA A 46 -9.92 31.17 -29.35
CA ALA A 46 -9.52 32.55 -29.56
C ALA A 46 -10.59 33.38 -30.31
N LYS A 47 -11.24 32.79 -31.33
CA LYS A 47 -12.38 33.39 -31.99
C LYS A 47 -13.55 33.70 -31.07
N ALA A 48 -13.79 32.81 -30.09
CA ALA A 48 -14.82 33.00 -29.08
C ALA A 48 -14.45 34.03 -27.98
N ASN A 49 -13.17 34.39 -27.86
CA ASN A 49 -12.64 35.29 -26.83
C ASN A 49 -11.67 36.34 -27.47
N PRO A 50 -12.15 37.19 -28.40
CA PRO A 50 -11.27 37.98 -29.28
C PRO A 50 -10.43 39.02 -28.57
N GLN A 51 -10.85 39.54 -27.41
CA GLN A 51 -10.15 40.66 -26.75
C GLN A 51 -8.91 40.20 -25.96
N ALA A 52 -8.93 39.02 -25.30
CA ALA A 52 -7.83 38.57 -24.46
C ALA A 52 -7.86 37.05 -24.28
N PRO A 53 -7.73 36.22 -25.35
CA PRO A 53 -7.90 34.76 -25.24
C PRO A 53 -6.94 34.13 -24.27
N GLU A 54 -5.70 34.59 -24.19
CA GLU A 54 -4.68 34.05 -23.26
C GLU A 54 -5.07 34.27 -21.80
N ASN A 55 -5.50 35.48 -21.44
CA ASN A 55 -5.96 35.78 -20.08
C ASN A 55 -7.22 34.99 -19.72
N VAL A 56 -8.15 34.81 -20.64
CA VAL A 56 -9.34 34.02 -20.45
C VAL A 56 -8.96 32.56 -20.20
N LEU A 57 -8.02 31.98 -20.95
CA LEU A 57 -7.52 30.62 -20.72
C LEU A 57 -6.94 30.49 -19.33
N ILE A 58 -6.07 31.42 -18.90
CA ILE A 58 -5.48 31.41 -17.54
C ILE A 58 -6.59 31.43 -16.47
N GLN A 59 -7.52 32.39 -16.54
CA GLN A 59 -8.60 32.51 -15.55
C GLN A 59 -9.51 31.28 -15.48
N LYS A 60 -9.82 30.68 -16.62
CA LYS A 60 -10.60 29.44 -16.66
C LYS A 60 -9.84 28.27 -16.08
N THR A 61 -8.55 28.14 -16.39
CA THR A 61 -7.67 27.11 -15.80
C THR A 61 -7.59 27.25 -14.29
N VAL A 62 -7.39 28.46 -13.76
CA VAL A 62 -7.36 28.72 -12.32
C VAL A 62 -8.64 28.24 -11.63
N ARG A 63 -9.81 28.58 -12.20
CA ARG A 63 -11.12 28.16 -11.65
C ARG A 63 -11.25 26.62 -11.64
N GLU A 64 -10.80 25.97 -12.69
CA GLU A 64 -10.87 24.50 -12.73
C GLU A 64 -9.87 23.84 -11.77
N LEU A 65 -8.68 24.41 -11.59
CA LEU A 65 -7.71 23.98 -10.57
C LEU A 65 -8.29 24.10 -9.16
N GLU A 66 -8.99 25.18 -8.86
CA GLU A 66 -9.67 25.38 -7.56
C GLU A 66 -10.81 24.36 -7.36
N LYS A 67 -11.56 24.05 -8.40
CA LYS A 67 -12.72 23.16 -8.36
C LYS A 67 -12.36 21.69 -8.32
N LYS A 68 -11.46 21.25 -9.21
CA LYS A 68 -11.14 19.83 -9.45
C LYS A 68 -9.78 19.41 -8.91
N GLY A 69 -8.85 20.36 -8.83
CA GLY A 69 -7.47 20.13 -8.44
C GLY A 69 -6.53 19.87 -9.62
N THR A 70 -5.24 20.00 -9.34
CA THR A 70 -4.15 19.91 -10.32
C THR A 70 -4.11 18.55 -11.03
N LEU A 71 -4.25 17.45 -10.29
CA LEU A 71 -4.18 16.11 -10.88
C LEU A 71 -5.32 15.87 -11.89
N ASP A 72 -6.55 16.22 -11.54
CA ASP A 72 -7.71 16.05 -12.42
C ASP A 72 -7.58 16.92 -13.68
N VAL A 73 -7.19 18.19 -13.51
CA VAL A 73 -7.01 19.14 -14.63
C VAL A 73 -5.92 18.67 -15.59
N LEU A 74 -4.79 18.15 -15.09
CA LEU A 74 -3.73 17.60 -15.94
C LEU A 74 -4.19 16.33 -16.69
N ARG A 75 -4.97 15.48 -16.05
CA ARG A 75 -5.42 14.21 -16.66
C ARG A 75 -6.57 14.37 -17.64
N HIS A 76 -7.57 15.14 -17.29
CA HIS A 76 -8.84 15.18 -18.02
C HIS A 76 -9.12 16.52 -18.69
N GLY A 77 -8.37 17.57 -18.33
CA GLY A 77 -8.68 18.92 -18.78
C GLY A 77 -10.06 19.38 -18.31
N PHE A 78 -10.66 20.25 -19.10
CA PHE A 78 -12.02 20.75 -18.82
C PHE A 78 -12.75 21.14 -20.09
N LYS A 79 -14.08 21.24 -19.99
CA LYS A 79 -14.93 21.63 -21.11
C LYS A 79 -15.38 23.08 -20.94
N LEU A 80 -15.25 23.85 -22.01
CA LEU A 80 -15.85 25.15 -22.19
C LEU A 80 -16.90 25.07 -23.30
N PRO A 81 -17.84 26.04 -23.43
CA PRO A 81 -18.79 26.04 -24.52
C PRO A 81 -18.09 25.91 -25.88
N GLY A 82 -18.34 24.78 -26.55
CA GLY A 82 -17.79 24.47 -27.87
C GLY A 82 -16.31 24.05 -27.95
N VAL A 83 -15.55 24.03 -26.85
CA VAL A 83 -14.13 23.64 -26.85
C VAL A 83 -13.77 22.80 -25.62
N LYS A 84 -13.08 21.67 -25.84
CA LYS A 84 -12.39 20.95 -24.77
C LYS A 84 -10.97 21.45 -24.64
N VAL A 85 -10.55 21.80 -23.43
CA VAL A 85 -9.19 22.24 -23.09
C VAL A 85 -8.48 21.08 -22.39
N ASP A 86 -7.57 20.42 -23.08
CA ASP A 86 -6.67 19.41 -22.53
C ASP A 86 -5.29 20.05 -22.31
N LEU A 87 -4.81 20.05 -21.08
CA LEU A 87 -3.60 20.77 -20.67
C LEU A 87 -2.36 19.88 -20.49
N CYS A 88 -2.49 18.58 -20.72
CA CYS A 88 -1.37 17.66 -20.77
C CYS A 88 -1.72 16.46 -21.67
N SER A 89 -0.72 15.92 -22.35
CA SER A 89 -0.84 14.69 -23.13
C SER A 89 0.15 13.67 -22.58
N PHE A 90 -0.33 12.46 -22.33
CA PHE A 90 0.50 11.38 -21.80
C PHE A 90 1.01 10.49 -22.92
N LYS A 91 2.11 9.77 -22.64
CA LYS A 91 2.71 8.86 -23.62
C LYS A 91 1.66 7.81 -24.04
N PRO A 92 1.42 7.66 -25.35
CA PRO A 92 0.48 6.66 -25.83
C PRO A 92 1.03 5.26 -25.56
N ASP A 93 0.10 4.31 -25.30
CA ASP A 93 0.45 2.91 -25.04
C ASP A 93 0.99 2.21 -26.30
N HIS A 94 0.71 2.76 -27.50
CA HIS A 94 1.18 2.29 -28.81
C HIS A 94 1.38 3.46 -29.77
N GLY A 95 2.30 3.31 -30.73
CA GLY A 95 2.68 4.36 -31.68
C GLY A 95 1.77 4.52 -32.92
N MET A 96 0.54 3.98 -32.92
CA MET A 96 -0.32 3.95 -34.13
C MET A 96 -0.97 5.31 -34.47
N ASN A 97 -0.95 6.27 -33.56
CA ASN A 97 -1.57 7.58 -33.79
C ASN A 97 -0.53 8.71 -33.70
N PRO A 98 -0.06 9.24 -34.86
CA PRO A 98 0.95 10.29 -34.93
C PRO A 98 0.54 11.59 -34.21
N ASP A 99 -0.75 11.91 -34.21
CA ASP A 99 -1.27 13.09 -33.53
C ASP A 99 -1.11 13.01 -32.01
N THR A 100 -1.32 11.82 -31.43
CA THR A 100 -1.14 11.62 -30.00
C THR A 100 0.34 11.77 -29.63
N GLU A 101 1.24 11.22 -30.44
CA GLU A 101 2.68 11.37 -30.25
C GLU A 101 3.13 12.84 -30.38
N ARG A 102 2.63 13.56 -31.38
CA ARG A 102 2.90 15.00 -31.56
C ARG A 102 2.46 15.79 -30.31
N ARG A 103 1.25 15.54 -29.80
CA ARG A 103 0.75 16.21 -28.59
C ARG A 103 1.57 15.85 -27.36
N TYR A 104 2.03 14.61 -27.24
CA TYR A 104 2.92 14.18 -26.18
C TYR A 104 4.27 14.91 -26.24
N LYS A 105 4.86 15.03 -27.43
CA LYS A 105 6.13 15.75 -27.64
C LYS A 105 6.00 17.24 -27.31
N ALA A 106 4.84 17.84 -27.55
CA ALA A 106 4.56 19.25 -27.26
C ALA A 106 4.52 19.59 -25.75
N ASN A 107 4.47 18.57 -24.82
CA ASN A 107 4.53 18.86 -23.39
C ASN A 107 5.81 19.62 -23.03
N ARG A 108 5.64 20.70 -22.28
CA ARG A 108 6.68 21.57 -21.74
C ARG A 108 6.88 21.27 -20.27
N LEU A 109 8.02 20.67 -19.93
CA LEU A 109 8.44 20.46 -18.56
C LEU A 109 9.41 21.57 -18.21
N ARG A 110 9.14 22.31 -17.14
CA ARG A 110 9.95 23.46 -16.73
C ARG A 110 10.36 23.35 -15.27
N VAL A 111 11.63 23.68 -15.00
CA VAL A 111 12.17 23.88 -13.67
C VAL A 111 12.47 25.35 -13.46
N VAL A 112 12.08 25.89 -12.31
CA VAL A 112 12.36 27.29 -11.94
C VAL A 112 13.02 27.26 -10.56
N GLU A 113 14.16 27.97 -10.46
CA GLU A 113 14.90 28.12 -9.21
C GLU A 113 14.45 29.37 -8.43
N GLU A 114 14.66 29.35 -7.11
CA GLU A 114 14.52 30.51 -6.21
C GLU A 114 13.14 31.21 -6.32
N VAL A 115 12.06 30.39 -6.35
CA VAL A 115 10.70 30.89 -6.58
C VAL A 115 10.13 31.54 -5.33
N SER A 116 10.01 32.86 -5.34
CA SER A 116 9.19 33.59 -4.36
C SER A 116 7.72 33.36 -4.65
N TYR A 117 7.06 32.49 -3.87
CA TYR A 117 5.77 31.93 -4.26
C TYR A 117 4.53 32.65 -3.75
N SER A 118 4.67 33.48 -2.70
CA SER A 118 3.51 34.11 -2.06
C SER A 118 2.98 35.31 -2.82
N PRO A 119 1.71 35.36 -3.24
CA PRO A 119 1.06 36.57 -3.75
C PRO A 119 0.78 37.60 -2.66
N HIS A 120 0.95 37.23 -1.40
CA HIS A 120 0.67 38.08 -0.24
C HIS A 120 1.92 38.79 0.30
N ALA A 121 3.10 38.42 -0.22
CA ALA A 121 4.37 39.05 0.16
C ALA A 121 4.37 40.55 -0.21
N LYS A 122 4.66 41.43 0.77
CA LYS A 122 4.82 42.85 0.51
C LYS A 122 6.29 43.19 0.25
N PRO A 123 6.59 44.17 -0.68
CA PRO A 123 7.97 44.54 -0.98
C PRO A 123 8.79 44.96 0.26
N GLU A 124 8.15 45.61 1.21
CA GLU A 124 8.78 46.10 2.46
C GLU A 124 8.60 45.13 3.65
N GLY A 125 7.97 43.96 3.44
CA GLY A 125 7.63 43.03 4.50
C GLY A 125 8.72 41.99 4.75
N LYS A 126 8.85 41.53 6.00
CA LYS A 126 9.72 40.42 6.40
C LYS A 126 9.26 39.06 5.82
N TYR A 127 8.01 38.97 5.32
CA TYR A 127 7.45 37.73 4.78
C TYR A 127 7.56 37.71 3.26
N ASN A 128 8.54 37.00 2.76
CA ASN A 128 8.72 36.68 1.33
C ASN A 128 9.28 35.27 1.20
N PRO A 129 8.44 34.24 1.40
CA PRO A 129 8.89 32.85 1.39
C PRO A 129 9.27 32.42 -0.03
N ARG A 130 10.38 31.66 -0.12
CA ARG A 130 10.98 31.23 -1.39
C ARG A 130 11.30 29.75 -1.34
N LEU A 131 11.01 29.05 -2.42
CA LEU A 131 11.33 27.65 -2.63
C LEU A 131 12.59 27.53 -3.50
N ASP A 132 13.43 26.53 -3.22
CA ASP A 132 14.67 26.33 -3.96
C ASP A 132 14.39 25.95 -5.41
N LEU A 133 13.50 24.97 -5.66
CA LEU A 133 13.05 24.59 -7.01
C LEU A 133 11.54 24.34 -7.05
N VAL A 134 10.94 24.71 -8.19
CA VAL A 134 9.55 24.35 -8.54
C VAL A 134 9.51 23.74 -9.94
N LEU A 135 8.85 22.59 -10.07
CA LEU A 135 8.67 21.86 -11.31
C LEU A 135 7.26 22.08 -11.87
N PHE A 136 7.20 22.41 -13.14
CA PHE A 136 5.94 22.64 -13.86
C PHE A 136 5.79 21.66 -15.03
N VAL A 137 4.56 21.29 -15.32
CA VAL A 137 4.13 20.61 -16.54
C VAL A 137 3.14 21.52 -17.25
N ASN A 138 3.47 21.96 -18.44
CA ASN A 138 2.65 22.89 -19.24
C ASN A 138 2.17 24.10 -18.41
N GLY A 139 3.07 24.67 -17.64
CA GLY A 139 2.81 25.84 -16.79
C GLY A 139 2.05 25.58 -15.50
N ILE A 140 1.63 24.34 -15.22
CA ILE A 140 0.94 23.94 -13.98
C ILE A 140 1.96 23.35 -13.02
N PRO A 141 2.04 23.79 -11.74
CA PRO A 141 3.01 23.29 -10.78
C PRO A 141 2.72 21.84 -10.40
N THR A 142 3.76 21.00 -10.40
CA THR A 142 3.63 19.57 -10.07
C THR A 142 4.48 19.14 -8.89
N ALA A 143 5.65 19.76 -8.69
CA ALA A 143 6.49 19.47 -7.52
C ALA A 143 7.19 20.71 -6.99
N THR A 144 7.55 20.71 -5.71
CA THR A 144 8.44 21.68 -5.10
C THR A 144 9.58 20.95 -4.40
N LEU A 145 10.76 21.55 -4.34
CA LEU A 145 11.94 21.00 -3.68
C LEU A 145 12.56 22.03 -2.74
N GLU A 146 12.95 21.59 -1.55
CA GLU A 146 13.86 22.28 -0.63
C GLU A 146 15.14 21.45 -0.56
N LEU A 147 16.28 22.08 -0.88
CA LEU A 147 17.57 21.46 -1.05
C LEU A 147 18.50 21.81 0.10
N LYS A 148 19.28 20.83 0.56
CA LYS A 148 20.34 21.01 1.55
C LYS A 148 21.63 20.38 1.03
N SER A 149 22.64 21.21 0.75
CA SER A 149 23.90 20.82 0.11
C SER A 149 25.13 20.86 1.01
N GLU A 150 25.02 21.39 2.22
CA GLU A 150 26.19 21.56 3.11
C GLU A 150 26.40 20.34 4.01
N PHE A 151 27.64 20.01 4.30
CA PHE A 151 28.07 18.89 5.16
C PHE A 151 27.43 18.86 6.57
N LYS A 152 26.80 19.93 7.00
CA LYS A 152 26.13 20.06 8.31
C LYS A 152 24.61 20.06 8.23
N GLN A 153 24.03 20.01 7.05
CA GLN A 153 22.58 20.08 6.86
C GLN A 153 22.05 18.74 6.32
N THR A 154 21.09 18.19 7.04
CA THR A 154 20.45 16.92 6.71
C THR A 154 19.06 17.14 6.07
N VAL A 155 18.44 16.07 5.60
CA VAL A 155 17.05 16.07 5.12
C VAL A 155 16.08 16.63 6.18
N GLU A 156 16.41 16.48 7.49
CA GLU A 156 15.59 17.03 8.58
C GLU A 156 15.55 18.56 8.57
N ASN A 157 16.62 19.21 8.12
CA ASN A 157 16.63 20.67 7.96
C ASN A 157 15.68 21.12 6.85
N ALA A 158 15.62 20.40 5.73
CA ALA A 158 14.68 20.68 4.65
C ALA A 158 13.22 20.40 5.09
N LYS A 159 12.98 19.30 5.80
CA LYS A 159 11.66 19.00 6.40
C LYS A 159 11.21 20.08 7.37
N ARG A 160 12.12 20.55 8.23
CA ARG A 160 11.84 21.64 9.18
C ARG A 160 11.49 22.92 8.46
N GLN A 161 12.18 23.24 7.36
CA GLN A 161 11.90 24.43 6.55
C GLN A 161 10.48 24.39 5.97
N TYR A 162 10.02 23.27 5.44
CA TYR A 162 8.63 23.09 5.03
C TYR A 162 7.63 23.25 6.19
N LYS A 163 7.97 22.71 7.36
CA LYS A 163 7.08 22.75 8.54
C LYS A 163 6.94 24.14 9.16
N GLN A 164 7.99 24.94 9.13
CA GLN A 164 8.08 26.20 9.86
C GLN A 164 8.06 27.41 8.93
N ASP A 165 8.78 27.37 7.80
CA ASP A 165 9.08 28.54 6.98
C ASP A 165 8.26 28.57 5.66
N ARG A 166 7.51 27.50 5.37
CA ARG A 166 6.66 27.39 4.16
C ARG A 166 5.19 27.19 4.54
N PRO A 167 4.56 28.18 5.15
CA PRO A 167 3.17 28.08 5.55
C PRO A 167 2.26 27.97 4.32
N VAL A 168 1.21 27.14 4.42
CA VAL A 168 0.18 26.98 3.37
C VAL A 168 -0.83 28.13 3.34
N LYS A 169 -0.75 29.02 4.32
CA LYS A 169 -1.55 30.25 4.43
C LYS A 169 -0.65 31.38 4.88
N ASP A 170 -0.84 32.55 4.30
CA ASP A 170 -0.18 33.77 4.76
C ASP A 170 -0.39 33.97 6.27
N PRO A 171 0.66 34.18 7.05
CA PRO A 171 0.58 34.26 8.51
C PRO A 171 -0.30 35.45 9.00
N ILE A 172 -0.38 36.52 8.22
CA ILE A 172 -1.06 37.77 8.57
C ILE A 172 -2.51 37.76 8.08
N THR A 173 -2.68 37.57 6.76
CA THR A 173 -4.01 37.67 6.12
C THR A 173 -4.81 36.36 6.20
N ARG A 174 -4.18 35.24 6.56
CA ARG A 174 -4.75 33.90 6.60
C ARG A 174 -5.25 33.37 5.24
N LYS A 175 -4.99 34.09 4.16
CA LYS A 175 -5.31 33.66 2.80
C LYS A 175 -4.41 32.48 2.40
N ALA A 176 -4.95 31.58 1.59
CA ALA A 176 -4.23 30.41 1.11
C ALA A 176 -3.07 30.81 0.18
N GLU A 177 -1.97 30.07 0.27
CA GLU A 177 -0.85 30.12 -0.68
C GLU A 177 -1.15 29.18 -1.85
N PRO A 178 -1.46 29.70 -3.06
CA PRO A 178 -1.99 28.86 -4.15
C PRO A 178 -1.06 27.71 -4.56
N LEU A 179 0.26 27.94 -4.54
CA LEU A 179 1.25 26.92 -4.90
C LEU A 179 1.29 25.73 -3.93
N LEU A 180 1.06 25.99 -2.63
CA LEU A 180 1.17 25.00 -1.55
C LEU A 180 -0.18 24.44 -1.10
N THR A 181 -1.28 24.94 -1.65
CA THR A 181 -2.63 24.50 -1.27
C THR A 181 -2.88 23.06 -1.77
N PHE A 182 -3.23 22.18 -0.84
CA PHE A 182 -3.53 20.77 -1.13
C PHE A 182 -4.54 20.63 -2.28
N LYS A 183 -4.26 19.73 -3.21
CA LYS A 183 -4.99 19.46 -4.47
C LYS A 183 -4.87 20.55 -5.54
N ARG A 184 -4.86 21.82 -5.16
CA ARG A 184 -4.87 22.96 -6.11
C ARG A 184 -3.47 23.34 -6.60
N GLY A 185 -2.47 23.25 -5.72
CA GLY A 185 -1.07 23.60 -6.01
C GLY A 185 -0.24 22.41 -6.49
N ALA A 186 1.02 22.41 -6.10
CA ALA A 186 1.93 21.29 -6.40
C ALA A 186 1.41 19.97 -5.81
N LEU A 187 1.64 18.87 -6.53
CA LEU A 187 1.16 17.53 -6.17
C LEU A 187 2.01 16.88 -5.09
N VAL A 188 3.29 17.23 -5.04
CA VAL A 188 4.26 16.66 -4.09
C VAL A 188 5.32 17.68 -3.72
N HIS A 189 5.85 17.56 -2.49
CA HIS A 189 6.88 18.40 -1.94
C HIS A 189 8.05 17.51 -1.48
N PHE A 190 9.24 17.75 -2.01
CA PHE A 190 10.45 16.99 -1.71
C PHE A 190 11.38 17.78 -0.82
N ALA A 191 11.80 17.17 0.28
CA ALA A 191 12.92 17.59 1.10
C ALA A 191 14.15 16.76 0.69
N VAL A 192 15.21 17.39 0.23
CA VAL A 192 16.36 16.72 -0.41
C VAL A 192 17.65 17.14 0.26
N SER A 193 18.47 16.16 0.65
CA SER A 193 19.86 16.34 1.03
C SER A 193 20.78 15.62 0.03
N GLN A 194 22.08 15.59 0.29
CA GLN A 194 23.02 14.82 -0.53
C GLN A 194 22.79 13.31 -0.42
N ASP A 195 22.30 12.83 0.73
CA ASP A 195 22.20 11.42 1.06
C ASP A 195 20.78 10.87 1.04
N GLU A 196 19.78 11.72 1.35
CA GLU A 196 18.40 11.27 1.56
C GLU A 196 17.37 12.20 0.92
N VAL A 197 16.27 11.60 0.49
CA VAL A 197 15.06 12.27 -0.01
C VAL A 197 13.88 11.90 0.87
N ALA A 198 13.09 12.90 1.25
CA ALA A 198 11.79 12.71 1.85
C ALA A 198 10.71 13.49 1.09
N MET A 199 9.49 12.99 1.06
CA MET A 199 8.40 13.60 0.32
C MET A 199 7.11 13.66 1.12
N THR A 200 6.26 14.63 0.78
CA THR A 200 4.88 14.73 1.26
C THR A 200 3.97 15.25 0.15
N THR A 201 2.71 14.82 0.17
CA THR A 201 1.69 15.32 -0.76
C THR A 201 0.78 16.37 -0.12
N LYS A 202 0.97 16.63 1.19
CA LYS A 202 0.16 17.61 1.92
C LYS A 202 0.98 18.29 3.02
N LEU A 203 1.14 19.59 2.90
CA LEU A 203 1.71 20.41 3.96
C LEU A 203 0.63 20.77 5.01
N ALA A 204 0.97 20.62 6.28
CA ALA A 204 0.11 20.90 7.43
C ALA A 204 0.86 21.64 8.56
N GLY A 205 1.84 22.47 8.23
CA GLY A 205 2.70 23.11 9.20
C GLY A 205 3.49 22.10 10.03
N LYS A 206 3.46 22.20 11.35
CA LYS A 206 4.16 21.29 12.27
C LYS A 206 3.74 19.82 12.13
N ASP A 207 2.47 19.60 11.76
CA ASP A 207 1.86 18.28 11.61
C ASP A 207 2.13 17.66 10.21
N THR A 208 2.98 18.29 9.40
CA THR A 208 3.37 17.73 8.10
C THR A 208 4.13 16.43 8.31
N PHE A 209 3.61 15.35 7.71
CA PHE A 209 4.24 14.05 7.72
C PHE A 209 5.01 13.83 6.42
N PHE A 210 6.29 13.47 6.53
CA PHE A 210 7.16 13.16 5.41
C PHE A 210 7.43 11.66 5.35
N LEU A 211 7.34 11.10 4.16
CA LEU A 211 7.73 9.71 3.85
C LEU A 211 9.13 9.71 3.21
N PRO A 212 10.00 8.76 3.53
CA PRO A 212 11.25 8.57 2.81
C PRO A 212 10.99 8.18 1.35
N PHE A 213 11.83 8.70 0.45
CA PHE A 213 11.83 8.38 -0.97
C PHE A 213 13.24 7.99 -1.41
N ASN A 214 13.73 6.87 -0.86
CA ASN A 214 15.09 6.38 -1.03
C ASN A 214 15.09 4.97 -1.63
N GLN A 215 16.18 4.63 -2.33
CA GLN A 215 16.34 3.34 -2.99
C GLN A 215 16.48 2.17 -2.01
N GLY A 216 17.04 2.43 -0.83
CA GLY A 216 17.60 1.46 0.08
C GLY A 216 19.11 1.35 -0.10
N SER A 217 19.82 0.96 0.97
CA SER A 217 21.26 0.72 0.90
C SER A 217 21.58 -0.59 0.19
N SER A 218 22.81 -0.72 -0.32
CA SER A 218 23.31 -1.97 -0.93
C SER A 218 23.27 -3.17 0.03
N GLU A 219 23.22 -2.92 1.34
CA GLU A 219 23.12 -3.94 2.39
C GLU A 219 21.66 -4.25 2.81
N GLY A 220 20.68 -3.75 2.08
CA GLY A 220 19.25 -3.94 2.35
C GLY A 220 18.70 -3.10 3.52
N GLY A 221 19.36 -2.03 3.93
CA GLY A 221 18.90 -1.05 4.90
C GLY A 221 18.25 0.17 4.24
N ALA A 222 17.95 1.19 5.06
CA ALA A 222 17.42 2.48 4.61
C ALA A 222 18.49 3.34 3.90
N GLY A 223 18.04 4.48 3.34
CA GLY A 223 18.88 5.45 2.64
C GLY A 223 19.07 5.14 1.18
N ASN A 224 20.17 5.58 0.61
CA ASN A 224 20.55 5.36 -0.79
C ASN A 224 21.94 4.70 -0.86
N PRO A 225 22.28 4.02 -1.97
CA PRO A 225 23.64 3.55 -2.19
C PRO A 225 24.62 4.73 -2.12
N ARG A 226 25.81 4.49 -1.61
CA ARG A 226 26.86 5.53 -1.60
C ARG A 226 27.19 5.92 -3.03
N ALA A 227 27.39 7.21 -3.25
CA ALA A 227 27.86 7.72 -4.53
C ALA A 227 29.22 7.08 -4.89
N GLU A 228 29.30 6.54 -6.11
CA GLU A 228 30.51 5.84 -6.59
C GLU A 228 31.66 6.81 -6.89
N HIS A 229 31.36 8.09 -7.12
CA HIS A 229 32.33 9.15 -7.47
C HIS A 229 32.14 10.38 -6.59
N GLU A 230 33.20 11.11 -6.31
CA GLU A 230 33.21 12.31 -5.45
C GLU A 230 32.25 13.43 -5.89
N ASN A 231 31.84 13.44 -7.17
CA ASN A 231 30.95 14.45 -7.74
C ASN A 231 29.52 13.98 -7.99
N THR A 232 29.13 12.81 -7.47
CA THR A 232 27.77 12.27 -7.58
C THR A 232 27.07 12.30 -6.22
N TYR A 233 25.75 12.49 -6.25
CA TYR A 233 24.93 12.49 -5.05
C TYR A 233 24.22 11.15 -4.87
N ALA A 234 24.14 10.64 -3.67
CA ALA A 234 23.38 9.43 -3.38
C ALA A 234 21.88 9.58 -3.75
N THR A 235 21.40 10.82 -3.80
CA THR A 235 20.02 11.18 -4.17
C THR A 235 19.82 11.44 -5.67
N ALA A 236 20.83 11.23 -6.51
CA ALA A 236 20.79 11.54 -7.95
C ALA A 236 19.64 10.82 -8.70
N SER A 237 19.22 9.66 -8.22
CA SER A 237 18.07 8.93 -8.78
C SER A 237 16.78 9.75 -8.83
N LEU A 238 16.62 10.78 -8.00
CA LEU A 238 15.48 11.67 -8.02
C LEU A 238 15.39 12.44 -9.37
N TRP A 239 16.47 13.03 -9.82
CA TRP A 239 16.49 13.81 -11.08
C TRP A 239 16.94 13.00 -12.29
N GLU A 240 17.74 11.96 -12.10
CA GLU A 240 18.22 11.13 -13.21
C GLU A 240 17.20 10.07 -13.63
N ARG A 241 16.31 9.63 -12.73
CA ARG A 241 15.33 8.59 -13.02
C ARG A 241 13.88 9.08 -12.90
N LEU A 242 13.48 9.67 -11.74
CA LEU A 242 12.09 10.03 -11.51
C LEU A 242 11.66 11.25 -12.34
N PHE A 243 12.51 12.27 -12.45
CA PHE A 243 12.18 13.50 -13.19
C PHE A 243 12.49 13.43 -14.70
N GLN A 244 12.88 12.28 -15.23
CA GLN A 244 12.85 12.08 -16.68
C GLN A 244 11.44 12.31 -17.20
N LYS A 245 11.32 12.99 -18.38
CA LYS A 245 10.03 13.37 -18.98
C LYS A 245 9.01 12.21 -18.97
N ASP A 246 9.41 11.05 -19.49
CA ASP A 246 8.53 9.88 -19.57
C ASP A 246 8.13 9.37 -18.19
N ALA A 247 9.08 9.32 -17.25
CA ALA A 247 8.86 8.83 -15.90
C ALA A 247 7.95 9.77 -15.09
N TRP A 248 8.22 11.08 -15.15
CA TRP A 248 7.43 12.09 -14.44
C TRP A 248 5.99 12.16 -14.93
N LEU A 249 5.79 12.21 -16.24
CA LEU A 249 4.45 12.16 -16.82
C LEU A 249 3.73 10.84 -16.54
N LYS A 250 4.47 9.71 -16.48
CA LYS A 250 3.92 8.42 -16.07
C LYS A 250 3.49 8.41 -14.60
N VAL A 251 4.24 9.07 -13.70
CA VAL A 251 3.83 9.23 -12.30
C VAL A 251 2.50 9.98 -12.24
N ILE A 252 2.36 11.09 -12.93
CA ILE A 252 1.14 11.89 -12.96
C ILE A 252 -0.03 11.08 -13.56
N SER A 253 0.19 10.34 -14.65
CA SER A 253 -0.88 9.62 -15.35
C SER A 253 -1.29 8.30 -14.71
N ARG A 254 -0.34 7.55 -14.12
CA ARG A 254 -0.54 6.14 -13.77
C ARG A 254 -0.34 5.80 -12.30
N PHE A 255 0.36 6.62 -11.51
CA PHE A 255 0.66 6.33 -10.12
C PHE A 255 -0.15 7.18 -9.14
N LEU A 256 -0.19 8.49 -9.33
CA LEU A 256 -0.94 9.35 -8.42
C LEU A 256 -2.42 9.00 -8.39
N HIS A 257 -3.01 8.93 -7.20
CA HIS A 257 -4.46 8.82 -7.05
C HIS A 257 -4.93 9.47 -5.74
N LEU A 258 -6.17 9.96 -5.76
CA LEU A 258 -6.81 10.56 -4.60
C LEU A 258 -7.60 9.50 -3.84
N GLU A 259 -7.01 8.97 -2.77
CA GLU A 259 -7.69 8.03 -1.87
C GLU A 259 -8.73 8.77 -1.03
N LYS A 260 -9.94 8.21 -0.96
CA LYS A 260 -11.03 8.70 -0.12
C LYS A 260 -11.40 7.64 0.90
N LYS A 261 -11.14 7.92 2.18
CA LYS A 261 -11.54 7.05 3.29
C LYS A 261 -12.66 7.72 4.06
N THR A 262 -13.83 7.07 4.10
CA THR A 262 -14.95 7.52 4.92
C THR A 262 -14.97 6.71 6.21
N SER A 263 -14.85 7.39 7.33
CA SER A 263 -15.04 6.83 8.66
C SER A 263 -16.36 7.35 9.24
N GLU A 264 -17.01 6.54 10.04
CA GLU A 264 -18.23 6.88 10.75
C GLU A 264 -17.89 6.98 12.23
N ASP A 265 -18.24 8.11 12.87
CA ASP A 265 -18.04 8.28 14.30
C ASP A 265 -19.10 7.52 15.11
N PHE A 266 -18.97 7.51 16.44
CA PHE A 266 -19.93 6.84 17.34
C PHE A 266 -21.36 7.35 17.18
N HIS A 267 -21.55 8.57 16.72
CA HIS A 267 -22.86 9.20 16.51
C HIS A 267 -23.41 9.00 15.09
N GLY A 268 -22.74 8.20 14.24
CA GLY A 268 -23.15 7.96 12.86
C GLY A 268 -22.77 9.08 11.89
N ASN A 269 -21.99 10.09 12.32
CA ASN A 269 -21.53 11.14 11.42
C ASN A 269 -20.41 10.62 10.52
N ARG A 270 -20.55 10.80 9.23
CA ARG A 270 -19.56 10.39 8.25
C ARG A 270 -18.53 11.47 7.99
N LYS A 271 -17.26 11.15 8.23
CA LYS A 271 -16.13 12.02 7.93
C LYS A 271 -15.29 11.39 6.81
N THR A 272 -15.18 12.10 5.69
CA THR A 272 -14.34 11.66 4.56
C THR A 272 -12.99 12.36 4.64
N LYS A 273 -11.92 11.58 4.73
CA LYS A 273 -10.53 12.04 4.62
C LYS A 273 -10.03 11.78 3.21
N GLU A 274 -9.51 12.81 2.56
CA GLU A 274 -8.86 12.70 1.25
C GLU A 274 -7.33 12.74 1.43
N THR A 275 -6.64 11.82 0.76
CA THR A 275 -5.18 11.74 0.74
C THR A 275 -4.71 11.53 -0.69
N LEU A 276 -3.81 12.37 -1.18
CA LEU A 276 -3.17 12.15 -2.47
C LEU A 276 -2.03 11.16 -2.26
N ILE A 277 -2.14 9.98 -2.87
CA ILE A 277 -1.14 8.92 -2.77
C ILE A 277 -0.09 9.13 -3.86
N PHE A 278 1.15 9.25 -3.43
CA PHE A 278 2.35 9.24 -4.25
C PHE A 278 3.11 7.94 -3.96
N PRO A 279 3.66 7.24 -4.96
CA PRO A 279 4.36 5.98 -4.71
C PRO A 279 5.65 6.24 -3.91
N ARG A 280 5.98 5.35 -2.98
CA ARG A 280 7.32 5.31 -2.38
C ARG A 280 8.31 4.79 -3.42
N TYR A 281 9.61 5.02 -3.22
CA TYR A 281 10.62 4.65 -4.22
C TYR A 281 10.52 3.18 -4.63
N HIS A 282 10.54 2.25 -3.69
CA HIS A 282 10.46 0.81 -3.98
C HIS A 282 9.16 0.39 -4.69
N GLN A 283 8.05 1.10 -4.44
CA GLN A 283 6.77 0.84 -5.13
C GLN A 283 6.84 1.31 -6.59
N TRP A 284 7.37 2.51 -6.80
CA TRP A 284 7.59 3.06 -8.14
C TRP A 284 8.57 2.21 -8.94
N ASP A 285 9.68 1.79 -8.30
CA ASP A 285 10.74 1.00 -8.93
C ASP A 285 10.25 -0.40 -9.31
N VAL A 286 9.63 -1.15 -8.40
CA VAL A 286 9.12 -2.49 -8.69
C VAL A 286 8.08 -2.52 -9.80
N VAL A 287 7.13 -1.57 -9.80
CA VAL A 287 6.09 -1.54 -10.84
C VAL A 287 6.69 -1.23 -12.21
N ASN A 288 7.63 -0.27 -12.30
CA ASN A 288 8.31 0.03 -13.56
C ASN A 288 9.19 -1.14 -14.03
N SER A 289 9.93 -1.76 -13.12
CA SER A 289 10.78 -2.92 -13.44
C SER A 289 9.96 -4.10 -13.95
N LEU A 290 8.82 -4.41 -13.29
CA LEU A 290 7.91 -5.47 -13.73
C LEU A 290 7.31 -5.18 -15.12
N VAL A 291 6.84 -3.96 -15.35
CA VAL A 291 6.25 -3.58 -16.64
C VAL A 291 7.29 -3.66 -17.76
N ASN A 292 8.52 -3.18 -17.52
CA ASN A 292 9.58 -3.18 -18.51
C ASN A 292 10.07 -4.59 -18.83
N ILE A 293 10.33 -5.41 -17.82
CA ILE A 293 10.78 -6.79 -18.03
C ILE A 293 9.69 -7.65 -18.69
N THR A 294 8.42 -7.46 -18.28
CA THR A 294 7.30 -8.17 -18.89
C THR A 294 7.13 -7.80 -20.36
N ARG A 295 7.35 -6.52 -20.74
CA ARG A 295 7.33 -6.11 -22.14
C ARG A 295 8.44 -6.78 -22.95
N ALA A 296 9.64 -6.89 -22.39
CA ALA A 296 10.80 -7.48 -23.05
C ALA A 296 10.69 -9.00 -23.19
N GLU A 297 10.22 -9.68 -22.15
CA GLU A 297 10.20 -11.17 -22.12
C GLU A 297 8.88 -11.78 -22.64
N GLY A 298 7.80 -11.00 -22.68
CA GLY A 298 6.49 -11.49 -23.07
C GLY A 298 5.74 -12.23 -21.96
N ALA A 299 4.69 -12.98 -22.37
CA ALA A 299 3.90 -13.80 -21.46
C ALA A 299 4.61 -15.11 -21.08
N GLY A 300 4.18 -15.77 -20.00
CA GLY A 300 4.67 -17.08 -19.56
C GLY A 300 5.75 -17.02 -18.49
N GLN A 301 6.10 -15.85 -17.98
CA GLN A 301 7.17 -15.65 -17.02
C GLN A 301 6.69 -15.63 -15.56
N ARG A 302 7.62 -15.79 -14.62
CA ARG A 302 7.35 -15.80 -13.19
C ARG A 302 8.23 -14.79 -12.48
N TYR A 303 7.63 -14.03 -11.54
CA TYR A 303 8.32 -12.99 -10.78
C TYR A 303 7.93 -13.08 -9.32
N LEU A 304 8.92 -13.15 -8.44
CA LEU A 304 8.74 -13.09 -6.99
C LEU A 304 9.09 -11.69 -6.49
N ILE A 305 8.15 -11.05 -5.81
CA ILE A 305 8.32 -9.73 -5.20
C ILE A 305 8.29 -9.89 -3.68
N GLN A 306 9.44 -9.75 -3.05
CA GLN A 306 9.59 -9.87 -1.60
C GLN A 306 9.56 -8.48 -0.97
N HIS A 307 8.39 -8.05 -0.56
CA HIS A 307 8.18 -6.78 0.12
C HIS A 307 7.66 -6.99 1.54
N SER A 308 8.35 -6.42 2.53
CA SER A 308 8.01 -6.56 3.95
C SER A 308 6.61 -6.08 4.29
N ALA A 309 6.12 -6.44 5.47
CA ALA A 309 4.93 -5.81 6.04
C ALA A 309 5.11 -4.28 6.10
N GLY A 310 4.03 -3.51 5.96
CA GLY A 310 4.09 -2.05 5.95
C GLY A 310 4.63 -1.42 4.65
N SER A 311 5.07 -2.23 3.67
CA SER A 311 5.57 -1.73 2.38
C SER A 311 4.49 -1.10 1.47
N GLY A 312 3.19 -1.29 1.79
CA GLY A 312 2.09 -0.85 0.93
C GLY A 312 1.90 -1.73 -0.30
N LYS A 313 2.06 -3.04 -0.17
CA LYS A 313 1.91 -4.04 -1.26
C LYS A 313 0.61 -3.88 -2.06
N SER A 314 -0.51 -3.59 -1.40
CA SER A 314 -1.81 -3.42 -2.07
C SER A 314 -1.78 -2.34 -3.16
N ASN A 315 -1.08 -1.22 -2.91
CA ASN A 315 -0.90 -0.18 -3.92
C ASN A 315 0.01 -0.67 -5.06
N SER A 316 1.13 -1.35 -4.75
CA SER A 316 2.02 -1.92 -5.77
C SER A 316 1.28 -2.93 -6.66
N ILE A 317 0.45 -3.79 -6.08
CA ILE A 317 -0.40 -4.74 -6.80
C ILE A 317 -1.40 -4.01 -7.70
N ALA A 318 -2.10 -3.00 -7.18
CA ALA A 318 -3.06 -2.23 -7.95
C ALA A 318 -2.39 -1.51 -9.14
N TRP A 319 -1.26 -0.82 -8.92
CA TRP A 319 -0.50 -0.19 -10.02
C TRP A 319 -0.02 -1.21 -11.04
N THR A 320 0.49 -2.36 -10.60
CA THR A 320 0.94 -3.44 -11.49
C THR A 320 -0.24 -3.96 -12.32
N ALA A 321 -1.39 -4.25 -11.69
CA ALA A 321 -2.57 -4.76 -12.36
C ALA A 321 -3.07 -3.81 -13.46
N HIS A 322 -3.21 -2.52 -13.13
CA HIS A 322 -3.67 -1.53 -14.10
C HIS A 322 -2.68 -1.30 -15.25
N GLN A 323 -1.37 -1.33 -14.98
CA GLN A 323 -0.37 -1.14 -16.04
C GLN A 323 -0.22 -2.40 -16.92
N LEU A 324 -0.24 -3.60 -16.36
CA LEU A 324 -0.23 -4.84 -17.14
C LEU A 324 -1.50 -5.01 -17.99
N ALA A 325 -2.66 -4.60 -17.48
CA ALA A 325 -3.92 -4.65 -18.22
C ALA A 325 -3.95 -3.76 -19.46
N GLN A 326 -3.02 -2.81 -19.57
CA GLN A 326 -2.87 -1.88 -20.70
C GLN A 326 -1.51 -2.02 -21.37
N LEU A 327 -0.80 -3.13 -21.16
CA LEU A 327 0.54 -3.33 -21.70
C LEU A 327 0.47 -3.88 -23.13
N TYR A 328 1.21 -3.22 -24.03
CA TYR A 328 1.39 -3.61 -25.42
C TYR A 328 2.86 -3.97 -25.66
N ASP A 329 3.08 -4.92 -26.55
CA ASP A 329 4.41 -5.27 -27.06
C ASP A 329 4.92 -4.22 -28.07
N GLU A 330 6.13 -4.46 -28.60
CA GLU A 330 6.76 -3.56 -29.59
C GLU A 330 6.00 -3.52 -30.91
N ASN A 331 5.18 -4.52 -31.22
CA ASN A 331 4.35 -4.59 -32.41
C ASN A 331 2.96 -3.96 -32.21
N GLY A 332 2.71 -3.34 -31.06
CA GLY A 332 1.42 -2.74 -30.71
C GLY A 332 0.32 -3.76 -30.43
N GLN A 333 0.67 -5.02 -30.15
CA GLN A 333 -0.28 -6.05 -29.73
C GLN A 333 -0.41 -6.07 -28.19
N LYS A 334 -1.64 -6.18 -27.73
CA LYS A 334 -1.92 -6.27 -26.29
C LYS A 334 -1.28 -7.55 -25.71
N LEU A 335 -0.49 -7.40 -24.64
CA LEU A 335 0.28 -8.51 -24.09
C LEU A 335 -0.58 -9.51 -23.32
N PHE A 336 -1.58 -9.04 -22.57
CA PHE A 336 -2.52 -9.86 -21.80
C PHE A 336 -3.96 -9.56 -22.15
N ASN A 337 -4.77 -10.60 -22.29
CA ASN A 337 -6.22 -10.48 -22.45
C ASN A 337 -6.88 -10.00 -21.17
N SER A 338 -6.50 -10.59 -20.04
CA SER A 338 -6.96 -10.19 -18.70
C SER A 338 -5.85 -10.32 -17.67
N VAL A 339 -5.93 -9.50 -16.62
CA VAL A 339 -5.11 -9.59 -15.41
C VAL A 339 -5.97 -10.12 -14.28
N ILE A 340 -5.53 -11.16 -13.61
CA ILE A 340 -6.25 -11.83 -12.53
C ILE A 340 -5.54 -11.52 -11.23
N VAL A 341 -6.21 -10.81 -10.32
CA VAL A 341 -5.69 -10.50 -8.98
C VAL A 341 -6.25 -11.51 -7.99
N VAL A 342 -5.37 -12.30 -7.39
CA VAL A 342 -5.72 -13.34 -6.43
C VAL A 342 -5.48 -12.83 -5.02
N THR A 343 -6.53 -12.86 -4.19
CA THR A 343 -6.50 -12.40 -2.81
C THR A 343 -6.79 -13.55 -1.84
N ASP A 344 -6.36 -13.42 -0.59
CA ASP A 344 -6.45 -14.52 0.39
C ASP A 344 -7.87 -14.73 0.95
N ARG A 345 -8.54 -13.68 1.42
CA ARG A 345 -9.85 -13.79 2.11
C ARG A 345 -10.81 -12.65 1.76
N THR A 346 -12.10 -12.93 1.98
CA THR A 346 -13.21 -11.99 1.72
C THR A 346 -13.10 -10.64 2.46
N VAL A 347 -12.49 -10.56 3.63
CA VAL A 347 -12.32 -9.31 4.41
C VAL A 347 -11.17 -8.47 3.90
N LEU A 348 -10.05 -9.09 3.52
CA LEU A 348 -8.92 -8.43 2.84
C LEU A 348 -9.24 -8.10 1.40
N ASP A 349 -10.10 -8.92 0.76
CA ASP A 349 -10.66 -8.67 -0.56
C ASP A 349 -11.23 -7.25 -0.66
N SER A 350 -11.98 -6.81 0.36
CA SER A 350 -12.58 -5.47 0.33
C SER A 350 -11.52 -4.35 0.33
N GLN A 351 -10.39 -4.51 1.02
CA GLN A 351 -9.35 -3.49 1.07
C GLN A 351 -8.55 -3.43 -0.23
N LEU A 352 -8.07 -4.57 -0.75
CA LEU A 352 -7.37 -4.61 -2.02
C LEU A 352 -8.30 -4.29 -3.19
N GLN A 353 -9.54 -4.82 -3.18
CA GLN A 353 -10.56 -4.45 -4.15
C GLN A 353 -10.80 -2.94 -4.14
N ASN A 354 -11.04 -2.33 -2.97
CA ASN A 354 -11.22 -0.89 -2.87
C ASN A 354 -10.01 -0.12 -3.38
N THR A 355 -8.78 -0.60 -3.10
CA THR A 355 -7.56 0.02 -3.63
C THR A 355 -7.54 -0.06 -5.15
N VAL A 356 -7.82 -1.22 -5.76
CA VAL A 356 -7.89 -1.38 -7.22
C VAL A 356 -9.00 -0.53 -7.83
N TYR A 357 -10.16 -0.43 -7.17
CA TYR A 357 -11.28 0.39 -7.62
C TYR A 357 -11.09 1.90 -7.46
N GLN A 358 -10.29 2.35 -6.50
CA GLN A 358 -10.02 3.79 -6.30
C GLN A 358 -9.16 4.40 -7.40
N PHE A 359 -8.48 3.55 -8.17
CA PHE A 359 -7.78 4.02 -9.38
C PHE A 359 -8.82 4.40 -10.44
N GLU A 360 -8.59 5.53 -11.09
CA GLU A 360 -9.44 6.00 -12.17
C GLU A 360 -9.44 5.00 -13.34
N HIS A 361 -10.59 4.45 -13.63
CA HIS A 361 -10.79 3.55 -14.77
C HIS A 361 -12.21 3.70 -15.35
N ALA A 362 -12.37 3.30 -16.60
CA ALA A 362 -13.68 3.24 -17.22
C ALA A 362 -14.54 2.13 -16.58
N GLN A 363 -15.86 2.29 -16.56
CA GLN A 363 -16.78 1.27 -16.09
C GLN A 363 -16.54 -0.07 -16.82
N GLY A 364 -16.54 -1.20 -16.10
CA GLY A 364 -16.31 -2.53 -16.68
C GLY A 364 -14.83 -2.93 -16.80
N VAL A 365 -13.89 -2.10 -16.37
CA VAL A 365 -12.45 -2.47 -16.38
C VAL A 365 -12.12 -3.48 -15.29
N VAL A 366 -12.76 -3.39 -14.11
CA VAL A 366 -12.53 -4.26 -12.96
C VAL A 366 -13.82 -5.04 -12.64
N CYS A 367 -13.71 -6.36 -12.53
CA CYS A 367 -14.80 -7.26 -12.17
C CYS A 367 -14.40 -8.16 -10.98
N PRO A 368 -15.02 -8.01 -9.80
CA PRO A 368 -14.83 -8.95 -8.70
C PRO A 368 -15.73 -10.17 -8.89
N ILE A 369 -15.19 -11.37 -8.66
CA ILE A 369 -15.96 -12.61 -8.61
C ILE A 369 -16.43 -12.85 -7.18
N THR A 370 -17.70 -12.60 -6.91
CA THR A 370 -18.31 -12.73 -5.58
C THR A 370 -19.33 -13.85 -5.53
N ARG A 371 -19.77 -14.27 -4.31
CA ARG A 371 -20.79 -15.32 -4.15
C ARG A 371 -22.23 -14.87 -4.47
N ASP A 372 -22.45 -13.56 -4.50
CA ASP A 372 -23.80 -12.99 -4.41
C ASP A 372 -24.41 -12.55 -5.76
N VAL A 373 -23.79 -12.93 -6.88
CA VAL A 373 -24.30 -12.57 -8.23
C VAL A 373 -25.06 -13.74 -8.83
N GLY A 374 -26.34 -13.87 -8.50
CA GLY A 374 -27.26 -14.82 -9.14
C GLY A 374 -26.98 -16.31 -8.82
N ASN A 375 -27.57 -17.22 -9.62
CA ASN A 375 -27.40 -18.68 -9.48
C ASN A 375 -26.14 -19.24 -10.17
N GLN A 376 -25.24 -18.39 -10.64
CA GLN A 376 -24.02 -18.82 -11.34
C GLN A 376 -22.91 -19.28 -10.38
N SER A 377 -22.25 -20.36 -10.73
CA SER A 377 -21.04 -20.79 -10.03
C SER A 377 -19.90 -19.79 -10.24
N LYS A 378 -18.96 -19.72 -9.31
CA LYS A 378 -17.77 -18.87 -9.43
C LYS A 378 -16.94 -19.18 -10.69
N SER A 379 -16.90 -20.45 -11.10
CA SER A 379 -16.22 -20.87 -12.34
C SER A 379 -16.90 -20.29 -13.57
N GLU A 380 -18.23 -20.24 -13.59
CA GLU A 380 -18.99 -19.67 -14.70
C GLU A 380 -18.84 -18.16 -14.75
N GLN A 381 -18.92 -17.46 -13.61
CA GLN A 381 -18.68 -16.02 -13.54
C GLN A 381 -17.26 -15.67 -14.04
N LEU A 382 -16.25 -16.45 -13.62
CA LEU A 382 -14.88 -16.25 -14.07
C LEU A 382 -14.72 -16.50 -15.57
N ALA A 383 -15.31 -17.58 -16.09
CA ALA A 383 -15.27 -17.91 -17.52
C ALA A 383 -15.95 -16.81 -18.36
N GLU A 384 -17.08 -16.28 -17.91
CA GLU A 384 -17.78 -15.17 -18.56
C GLU A 384 -16.95 -13.89 -18.57
N ALA A 385 -16.39 -13.47 -17.41
CA ALA A 385 -15.52 -12.29 -17.31
C ALA A 385 -14.28 -12.40 -18.23
N LEU A 386 -13.69 -13.59 -18.34
CA LEU A 386 -12.56 -13.82 -19.24
C LEU A 386 -12.97 -13.86 -20.72
N ALA A 387 -14.15 -14.41 -21.03
CA ALA A 387 -14.70 -14.42 -22.39
C ALA A 387 -15.03 -13.01 -22.89
N GLU A 388 -15.51 -12.15 -21.99
CA GLU A 388 -15.76 -10.73 -22.25
C GLU A 388 -14.46 -9.89 -22.28
N GLN A 389 -13.31 -10.51 -22.05
CA GLN A 389 -12.00 -9.87 -21.97
C GLN A 389 -11.97 -8.72 -20.94
N THR A 390 -12.63 -8.92 -19.81
CA THR A 390 -12.56 -8.00 -18.67
C THR A 390 -11.10 -7.79 -18.30
N ARG A 391 -10.66 -6.53 -18.22
CA ARG A 391 -9.23 -6.20 -18.11
C ARG A 391 -8.61 -6.66 -16.81
N ILE A 392 -9.33 -6.49 -15.69
CA ILE A 392 -8.88 -6.89 -14.35
C ILE A 392 -10.00 -7.69 -13.68
N VAL A 393 -9.71 -8.93 -13.30
CA VAL A 393 -10.63 -9.81 -12.56
C VAL A 393 -10.05 -10.07 -11.19
N ILE A 394 -10.83 -9.88 -10.13
CA ILE A 394 -10.39 -10.11 -8.76
C ILE A 394 -11.05 -11.38 -8.23
N VAL A 395 -10.26 -12.33 -7.79
CA VAL A 395 -10.71 -13.63 -7.27
C VAL A 395 -10.10 -13.93 -5.91
N THR A 396 -10.77 -14.74 -5.10
CA THR A 396 -10.15 -15.30 -3.89
C THR A 396 -9.26 -16.50 -4.25
N ILE A 397 -8.32 -16.84 -3.39
CA ILE A 397 -7.44 -18.00 -3.58
C ILE A 397 -8.26 -19.31 -3.69
N GLN A 398 -9.41 -19.42 -3.00
CA GLN A 398 -10.30 -20.56 -3.11
C GLN A 398 -10.99 -20.67 -4.47
N THR A 399 -11.17 -19.54 -5.16
CA THR A 399 -11.76 -19.47 -6.49
C THR A 399 -10.71 -19.64 -7.58
N PHE A 400 -9.43 -19.40 -7.27
CA PHE A 400 -8.34 -19.44 -8.23
C PHE A 400 -8.24 -20.77 -9.04
N PRO A 401 -8.42 -21.98 -8.45
CA PRO A 401 -8.44 -23.22 -9.23
C PRO A 401 -9.50 -23.25 -10.34
N ALA A 402 -10.62 -22.51 -10.15
CA ALA A 402 -11.66 -22.41 -11.18
C ALA A 402 -11.20 -21.72 -12.48
N LEU A 403 -10.09 -20.96 -12.43
CA LEU A 403 -9.43 -20.44 -13.64
C LEU A 403 -9.02 -21.58 -14.57
N PHE A 404 -8.39 -22.60 -13.99
CA PHE A 404 -7.89 -23.72 -14.78
C PHE A 404 -9.03 -24.57 -15.30
N ASP A 405 -10.09 -24.78 -14.49
CA ASP A 405 -11.30 -25.46 -14.92
C ASP A 405 -11.95 -24.73 -16.09
N ALA A 406 -11.99 -23.38 -16.04
CA ALA A 406 -12.52 -22.56 -17.13
C ALA A 406 -11.65 -22.67 -18.40
N LEU A 407 -10.31 -22.64 -18.27
CA LEU A 407 -9.39 -22.79 -19.42
C LEU A 407 -9.51 -24.16 -20.05
N ASP A 408 -9.69 -25.23 -19.29
CA ASP A 408 -9.83 -26.60 -19.78
C ASP A 408 -11.21 -26.81 -20.46
N LYS A 409 -12.25 -26.20 -19.91
CA LYS A 409 -13.64 -26.34 -20.41
C LYS A 409 -13.93 -25.50 -21.66
N TYR A 410 -13.26 -24.35 -21.81
CA TYR A 410 -13.50 -23.40 -22.88
C TYR A 410 -12.25 -23.18 -23.75
N PRO A 411 -12.10 -23.89 -24.90
CA PRO A 411 -10.90 -23.83 -25.75
C PRO A 411 -10.51 -22.42 -26.22
N ARG A 412 -11.50 -21.52 -26.37
CA ARG A 412 -11.23 -20.11 -26.73
C ARG A 412 -10.46 -19.36 -25.66
N LEU A 413 -10.64 -19.70 -24.38
CA LEU A 413 -9.89 -19.12 -23.28
C LEU A 413 -8.48 -19.69 -23.17
N ALA A 414 -8.30 -20.96 -23.56
CA ALA A 414 -6.99 -21.63 -23.52
C ALA A 414 -5.93 -21.00 -24.44
N SER A 415 -6.32 -20.28 -25.48
CA SER A 415 -5.43 -19.52 -26.36
C SER A 415 -5.11 -18.09 -25.86
N GLY A 416 -5.81 -17.63 -24.81
CA GLY A 416 -5.62 -16.31 -24.22
C GLY A 416 -4.32 -16.20 -23.42
N ARG A 417 -3.80 -14.97 -23.31
CA ARG A 417 -2.64 -14.65 -22.44
C ARG A 417 -3.12 -13.95 -21.18
N TYR A 418 -2.67 -14.43 -20.03
CA TYR A 418 -3.14 -13.97 -18.72
C TYR A 418 -1.97 -13.58 -17.82
N ALA A 419 -2.16 -12.52 -17.01
CA ALA A 419 -1.28 -12.20 -15.91
C ALA A 419 -1.98 -12.52 -14.58
N VAL A 420 -1.35 -13.30 -13.73
CA VAL A 420 -1.86 -13.65 -12.39
C VAL A 420 -1.01 -12.93 -11.34
N ILE A 421 -1.62 -12.05 -10.58
CA ILE A 421 -0.98 -11.34 -9.47
C ILE A 421 -1.52 -11.90 -8.16
N ALA A 422 -0.66 -12.51 -7.36
CA ALA A 422 -1.04 -13.10 -6.08
C ALA A 422 -0.55 -12.23 -4.91
N ASP A 423 -1.47 -11.88 -4.01
CA ASP A 423 -1.18 -11.16 -2.76
C ASP A 423 -1.13 -12.15 -1.60
N GLU A 424 -0.12 -11.98 -0.74
CA GLU A 424 0.16 -12.71 0.51
C GLU A 424 -0.47 -14.11 0.60
N ALA A 425 0.17 -15.05 -0.04
CA ALA A 425 -0.24 -16.44 -0.08
C ALA A 425 -0.08 -17.21 1.25
N HIS A 426 -0.03 -16.55 2.41
CA HIS A 426 0.42 -17.15 3.68
C HIS A 426 -0.68 -17.61 4.64
N SER A 427 -1.95 -17.35 4.38
CA SER A 427 -2.97 -17.63 5.39
C SER A 427 -3.25 -19.13 5.50
N SER A 428 -3.25 -19.61 6.73
CA SER A 428 -3.64 -20.98 7.08
C SER A 428 -5.15 -21.17 6.88
N GLN A 429 -5.54 -22.28 6.20
CA GLN A 429 -6.94 -22.62 5.97
C GLN A 429 -7.28 -24.00 6.52
N THR A 430 -8.37 -24.04 7.29
CA THR A 430 -9.04 -25.28 7.70
C THR A 430 -10.37 -25.40 6.93
N GLY A 431 -10.62 -26.52 6.24
CA GLY A 431 -11.92 -26.76 5.59
C GLY A 431 -11.90 -27.76 4.43
N SER A 432 -13.06 -27.98 3.81
CA SER A 432 -13.26 -28.99 2.73
C SER A 432 -12.39 -28.79 1.48
N SER A 433 -11.93 -27.57 1.22
CA SER A 433 -10.99 -27.26 0.13
C SER A 433 -9.59 -27.82 0.41
N ALA A 434 -9.17 -27.88 1.68
CA ALA A 434 -7.92 -28.49 2.11
C ALA A 434 -7.85 -29.99 1.77
N THR A 435 -8.99 -30.70 1.83
CA THR A 435 -9.03 -32.13 1.54
C THR A 435 -8.80 -32.46 0.06
N LYS A 436 -9.35 -31.66 -0.86
CA LYS A 436 -9.10 -31.80 -2.30
C LYS A 436 -7.66 -31.48 -2.67
N LEU A 437 -7.07 -30.50 -2.00
CA LEU A 437 -5.67 -30.11 -2.21
C LEU A 437 -4.67 -31.11 -1.59
N LYS A 438 -5.03 -31.73 -0.44
CA LYS A 438 -4.23 -32.85 0.13
C LYS A 438 -4.08 -34.00 -0.86
N ALA A 439 -5.11 -34.26 -1.67
CA ALA A 439 -5.05 -35.29 -2.71
C ALA A 439 -4.10 -34.91 -3.88
N ILE A 440 -3.91 -33.62 -4.12
CA ILE A 440 -3.00 -33.10 -5.19
C ILE A 440 -1.55 -32.99 -4.68
N LEU A 441 -1.36 -32.68 -3.38
CA LEU A 441 -0.03 -32.43 -2.77
C LEU A 441 0.71 -33.70 -2.30
N GLY A 442 0.05 -34.89 -2.31
CA GLY A 442 0.65 -36.14 -1.82
C GLY A 442 0.59 -36.32 -0.30
N SER A 443 0.75 -37.59 0.14
CA SER A 443 0.43 -38.07 1.52
C SER A 443 1.51 -37.80 2.59
N ASP A 444 2.56 -37.03 2.33
CA ASP A 444 3.76 -36.99 3.19
C ASP A 444 3.77 -35.89 4.28
N ARG A 445 2.63 -35.26 4.59
CA ARG A 445 2.56 -34.25 5.67
C ARG A 445 1.88 -34.81 6.95
N PRO A 446 2.36 -34.42 8.15
CA PRO A 446 1.75 -34.81 9.41
C PRO A 446 0.28 -34.33 9.50
N GLU A 447 -0.59 -35.15 10.07
CA GLU A 447 -1.98 -34.76 10.37
C GLU A 447 -2.00 -33.58 11.33
N GLY A 448 -2.61 -32.45 10.89
CA GLY A 448 -2.82 -31.24 11.71
C GLY A 448 -2.12 -29.97 11.23
N GLU A 449 -1.31 -29.99 10.18
CA GLU A 449 -0.78 -28.76 9.59
C GLU A 449 -1.80 -28.07 8.68
N ASP A 450 -2.01 -26.77 8.93
CA ASP A 450 -2.84 -25.92 8.11
C ASP A 450 -2.16 -25.65 6.75
N ILE A 451 -2.91 -25.79 5.65
CA ILE A 451 -2.42 -25.50 4.30
C ILE A 451 -2.50 -23.99 4.08
N SER A 452 -1.36 -23.37 3.77
CA SER A 452 -1.32 -21.93 3.47
C SER A 452 -1.81 -21.63 2.03
N ALA A 453 -2.23 -20.40 1.78
CA ALA A 453 -2.59 -19.96 0.44
C ALA A 453 -1.39 -20.01 -0.52
N GLU A 454 -0.16 -19.82 -0.01
CA GLU A 454 1.08 -20.03 -0.74
C GLU A 454 1.23 -21.50 -1.20
N ASP A 455 0.94 -22.46 -0.31
CA ASP A 455 0.92 -23.88 -0.68
C ASP A 455 -0.15 -24.20 -1.73
N MET A 456 -1.30 -23.49 -1.71
CA MET A 456 -2.35 -23.64 -2.72
C MET A 456 -1.92 -23.08 -4.08
N LEU A 457 -1.30 -21.92 -4.09
CA LEU A 457 -0.76 -21.31 -5.31
C LEU A 457 0.36 -22.17 -5.88
N ASP A 458 1.30 -22.59 -5.03
CA ASP A 458 2.41 -23.48 -5.39
C ASP A 458 1.92 -24.80 -5.98
N ALA A 459 0.91 -25.41 -5.37
CA ALA A 459 0.31 -26.64 -5.86
C ALA A 459 -0.40 -26.46 -7.19
N ALA A 460 -1.20 -25.40 -7.33
CA ALA A 460 -1.91 -25.08 -8.56
C ALA A 460 -0.95 -24.80 -9.73
N VAL A 461 0.17 -24.13 -9.45
CA VAL A 461 1.21 -23.85 -10.47
C VAL A 461 2.06 -25.07 -10.77
N SER A 462 2.44 -25.88 -9.76
CA SER A 462 3.28 -27.06 -9.91
C SER A 462 2.58 -28.25 -10.58
N SER A 463 1.25 -28.36 -10.40
CA SER A 463 0.44 -29.47 -10.98
C SER A 463 0.30 -29.39 -12.50
N ARG A 464 0.72 -28.31 -13.12
CA ARG A 464 0.62 -28.10 -14.57
C ARG A 464 1.98 -27.89 -15.22
N LYS A 465 2.11 -28.28 -16.48
CA LYS A 465 3.27 -27.94 -17.31
C LYS A 465 3.39 -26.41 -17.40
N PRO A 466 4.61 -25.84 -17.44
CA PRO A 466 4.82 -24.42 -17.64
C PRO A 466 4.00 -23.92 -18.84
N SER A 467 3.10 -22.99 -18.63
CA SER A 467 2.30 -22.40 -19.69
C SER A 467 3.01 -21.16 -20.22
N GLN A 468 3.27 -21.08 -21.50
CA GLN A 468 3.80 -19.87 -22.16
C GLN A 468 2.76 -18.73 -22.23
N GLN A 469 1.56 -18.96 -21.74
CA GLN A 469 0.44 -17.99 -21.83
C GLN A 469 0.10 -17.32 -20.51
N ILE A 470 0.57 -17.85 -19.37
CA ILE A 470 0.25 -17.34 -18.06
C ILE A 470 1.51 -16.84 -17.36
N SER A 471 1.57 -15.54 -17.10
CA SER A 471 2.62 -14.96 -16.26
C SER A 471 2.15 -14.86 -14.81
N TYR A 472 3.06 -15.06 -13.86
CA TYR A 472 2.79 -15.02 -12.43
C TYR A 472 3.62 -13.94 -11.73
N TYR A 473 2.97 -13.14 -10.89
CA TYR A 473 3.56 -12.08 -10.09
C TYR A 473 3.18 -12.34 -8.63
N ALA A 474 4.08 -12.97 -7.88
CA ALA A 474 3.84 -13.32 -6.48
C ALA A 474 4.37 -12.24 -5.54
N PHE A 475 3.49 -11.54 -4.83
CA PHE A 475 3.84 -10.56 -3.82
C PHE A 475 3.76 -11.18 -2.42
N THR A 476 4.86 -11.15 -1.68
CA THR A 476 4.93 -11.73 -0.34
C THR A 476 5.92 -10.98 0.55
N ALA A 477 5.69 -10.99 1.88
CA ALA A 477 6.65 -10.45 2.84
C ALA A 477 7.73 -11.48 3.22
N THR A 478 7.37 -12.76 3.22
CA THR A 478 8.19 -13.84 3.79
C THR A 478 8.05 -15.11 2.94
N PRO A 479 8.72 -15.15 1.76
CA PRO A 479 8.61 -16.30 0.87
C PRO A 479 9.19 -17.57 1.54
N LYS A 480 8.50 -18.70 1.35
CA LYS A 480 9.04 -20.02 1.70
C LYS A 480 10.09 -20.45 0.66
N ALA A 481 10.95 -21.39 1.02
CA ALA A 481 11.96 -21.92 0.10
C ALA A 481 11.35 -22.43 -1.23
N LYS A 482 10.19 -23.12 -1.15
CA LYS A 482 9.47 -23.61 -2.32
C LYS A 482 8.93 -22.49 -3.21
N THR A 483 8.49 -21.38 -2.63
CA THR A 483 8.01 -20.21 -3.37
C THR A 483 9.16 -19.50 -4.10
N ILE A 484 10.34 -19.42 -3.45
CA ILE A 484 11.56 -18.92 -4.10
C ILE A 484 11.94 -19.83 -5.27
N GLU A 485 11.83 -21.14 -5.10
CA GLU A 485 12.09 -22.11 -6.17
C GLU A 485 11.16 -21.96 -7.39
N LEU A 486 9.87 -21.67 -7.14
CA LEU A 486 8.85 -21.61 -8.19
C LEU A 486 8.77 -20.27 -8.91
N PHE A 487 8.93 -19.18 -8.18
CA PHE A 487 8.72 -17.82 -8.67
C PHE A 487 9.98 -16.96 -8.69
N GLY A 488 11.04 -17.39 -7.99
CA GLY A 488 12.34 -16.74 -8.01
C GLY A 488 13.06 -16.92 -9.34
N ARG A 489 14.03 -16.07 -9.60
CA ARG A 489 14.84 -16.07 -10.82
C ARG A 489 16.30 -16.31 -10.48
N ILE A 490 16.97 -17.10 -11.30
CA ILE A 490 18.41 -17.30 -11.21
C ILE A 490 19.09 -16.00 -11.65
N PRO A 491 19.98 -15.41 -10.84
CA PRO A 491 20.63 -14.13 -11.16
C PRO A 491 21.39 -14.17 -12.49
N ASP A 492 22.15 -15.21 -12.73
CA ASP A 492 22.87 -15.42 -13.98
C ASP A 492 22.41 -16.71 -14.67
N ALA A 493 21.56 -16.57 -15.70
CA ALA A 493 21.04 -17.68 -16.48
C ALA A 493 22.10 -18.38 -17.35
N SER A 494 23.28 -17.78 -17.52
CA SER A 494 24.39 -18.37 -18.28
C SER A 494 25.22 -19.38 -17.46
N LEU A 495 25.10 -19.29 -16.11
CA LEU A 495 25.81 -20.19 -15.20
C LEU A 495 24.90 -21.30 -14.68
N PRO A 496 25.47 -22.48 -14.39
CA PRO A 496 24.72 -23.56 -13.76
C PRO A 496 24.27 -23.13 -12.35
N ARG A 497 23.20 -23.74 -11.87
CA ARG A 497 22.66 -23.54 -10.54
C ARG A 497 23.69 -23.97 -9.48
N SER A 498 23.98 -23.11 -8.51
CA SER A 498 24.92 -23.31 -7.41
C SER A 498 24.45 -22.54 -6.18
N ASP A 499 25.15 -22.65 -5.07
CA ASP A 499 24.84 -21.87 -3.85
C ASP A 499 24.96 -20.34 -4.08
N ASP A 500 25.83 -19.93 -5.00
CA ASP A 500 26.01 -18.51 -5.37
C ASP A 500 25.12 -18.09 -6.56
N ASN A 501 24.44 -19.04 -7.20
CA ASN A 501 23.53 -18.80 -8.34
C ASN A 501 22.23 -19.58 -8.17
N LYS A 502 21.53 -19.35 -7.07
CA LYS A 502 20.22 -19.94 -6.75
C LYS A 502 19.09 -18.94 -7.03
N PRO A 503 17.86 -19.42 -7.21
CA PRO A 503 16.71 -18.53 -7.40
C PRO A 503 16.58 -17.55 -6.26
N GLU A 504 16.35 -16.28 -6.60
CA GLU A 504 16.10 -15.18 -5.68
C GLU A 504 14.91 -14.33 -6.12
N ALA A 505 14.44 -13.45 -5.24
CA ALA A 505 13.34 -12.55 -5.56
C ALA A 505 13.77 -11.54 -6.65
N PHE A 506 12.85 -11.27 -7.58
CA PHE A 506 13.05 -10.26 -8.63
C PHE A 506 13.22 -8.85 -8.07
N HIS A 507 12.52 -8.55 -6.97
CA HIS A 507 12.62 -7.26 -6.29
C HIS A 507 12.43 -7.45 -4.79
N VAL A 508 13.28 -6.77 -4.01
CA VAL A 508 13.26 -6.88 -2.55
C VAL A 508 13.09 -5.48 -1.90
N TYR A 509 12.12 -5.37 -0.99
CA TYR A 509 12.06 -4.31 0.01
C TYR A 509 12.10 -4.98 1.39
N SER A 510 13.26 -4.93 2.02
CA SER A 510 13.57 -5.73 3.20
C SER A 510 12.82 -5.26 4.45
N MET A 511 12.69 -6.16 5.44
CA MET A 511 12.18 -5.79 6.76
C MET A 511 13.12 -4.81 7.46
N ARG A 512 14.43 -4.96 7.31
CA ARG A 512 15.43 -4.05 7.85
C ARG A 512 15.22 -2.64 7.32
N GLN A 513 15.09 -2.48 5.99
CA GLN A 513 14.81 -1.20 5.38
C GLN A 513 13.51 -0.58 5.92
N ALA A 514 12.45 -1.37 6.04
CA ALA A 514 11.17 -0.89 6.55
C ALA A 514 11.22 -0.45 8.03
N ILE A 515 12.05 -1.10 8.86
CA ILE A 515 12.30 -0.71 10.25
C ILE A 515 13.11 0.60 10.30
N GLU A 516 14.20 0.67 9.56
CA GLU A 516 15.08 1.84 9.54
C GLU A 516 14.40 3.08 8.94
N GLU A 517 13.51 2.90 7.96
CA GLU A 517 12.65 3.97 7.39
C GLU A 517 11.48 4.36 8.31
N GLY A 518 11.26 3.64 9.41
CA GLY A 518 10.23 3.94 10.39
C GLY A 518 8.80 3.52 9.99
N PHE A 519 8.62 2.63 9.00
CA PHE A 519 7.29 2.11 8.63
C PHE A 519 6.81 0.98 9.51
N ILE A 520 7.75 0.26 10.12
CA ILE A 520 7.45 -0.80 11.08
C ILE A 520 8.41 -0.69 12.28
N LEU A 521 7.94 -1.11 13.44
CA LEU A 521 8.75 -1.15 14.65
C LEU A 521 9.60 -2.42 14.69
N ASP A 522 10.81 -2.30 15.25
CA ASP A 522 11.61 -3.48 15.60
C ASP A 522 11.02 -4.15 16.85
N VAL A 523 10.18 -5.15 16.62
CA VAL A 523 9.50 -5.87 17.70
C VAL A 523 10.47 -6.63 18.61
N LEU A 524 11.67 -6.97 18.12
CA LEU A 524 12.69 -7.67 18.92
C LEU A 524 13.36 -6.77 19.94
N LYS A 525 13.30 -5.45 19.77
CA LYS A 525 13.78 -4.48 20.76
C LYS A 525 12.76 -4.11 21.83
N ARG A 526 11.49 -4.52 21.67
CA ARG A 526 10.38 -4.08 22.53
C ARG A 526 9.48 -5.22 22.96
N TYR A 527 10.07 -6.37 23.35
CA TYR A 527 9.28 -7.46 23.90
C TYR A 527 9.68 -7.75 25.35
N THR A 528 8.71 -8.18 26.14
CA THR A 528 8.91 -8.65 27.52
C THR A 528 8.32 -10.05 27.63
N THR A 529 9.06 -11.01 28.21
CA THR A 529 8.55 -12.35 28.44
C THR A 529 7.58 -12.35 29.63
N TYR A 530 6.58 -13.25 29.63
CA TYR A 530 5.67 -13.41 30.77
C TYR A 530 6.42 -13.69 32.08
N ALA A 531 7.50 -14.48 32.04
CA ALA A 531 8.33 -14.75 33.20
C ALA A 531 8.96 -13.47 33.79
N VAL A 532 9.43 -12.58 32.94
CA VAL A 532 9.97 -11.27 33.37
C VAL A 532 8.85 -10.37 33.90
N ALA A 533 7.70 -10.33 33.19
CA ALA A 533 6.56 -9.52 33.62
C ALA A 533 6.01 -10.00 34.97
N TRP A 534 5.92 -11.34 35.18
CA TRP A 534 5.51 -11.93 36.45
C TRP A 534 6.46 -11.58 37.60
N LYS A 535 7.79 -11.72 37.40
CA LYS A 535 8.80 -11.35 38.40
C LYS A 535 8.80 -9.85 38.74
N LEU A 536 8.47 -9.00 37.77
CA LEU A 536 8.33 -7.55 38.02
C LEU A 536 7.08 -7.21 38.83
N ALA A 537 6.00 -7.98 38.64
CA ALA A 537 4.74 -7.80 39.40
C ALA A 537 4.78 -8.46 40.79
N HIS A 538 5.57 -9.55 40.97
CA HIS A 538 5.64 -10.34 42.20
C HIS A 538 7.11 -10.59 42.60
N PRO A 539 7.79 -9.59 43.18
CA PRO A 539 9.23 -9.67 43.46
C PRO A 539 9.64 -10.71 44.53
N ASP A 540 8.71 -11.25 45.29
CA ASP A 540 8.95 -12.10 46.47
C ASP A 540 8.68 -13.60 46.26
N GLU A 541 8.35 -14.11 45.07
CA GLU A 541 8.06 -15.53 44.81
C GLU A 541 9.21 -16.27 44.10
N ASP A 542 9.65 -17.41 44.68
CA ASP A 542 10.69 -18.31 44.13
C ASP A 542 10.09 -19.45 43.29
N ASP A 543 10.81 -19.89 42.26
CA ASP A 543 10.38 -20.77 41.15
C ASP A 543 10.84 -22.23 41.35
N GLU A 544 9.92 -23.22 41.29
CA GLU A 544 10.24 -24.65 41.31
C GLU A 544 10.21 -25.31 39.91
N THR A 545 11.22 -26.12 39.58
CA THR A 545 11.42 -26.76 38.28
C THR A 545 11.07 -28.25 38.25
N VAL A 546 10.41 -28.75 37.19
CA VAL A 546 10.09 -30.17 36.92
C VAL A 546 10.45 -30.58 35.48
N ASP A 547 11.06 -31.79 35.35
CA ASP A 547 11.59 -32.34 34.11
C ASP A 547 10.95 -33.63 33.60
N SER A 548 10.57 -33.78 32.34
CA SER A 548 10.69 -34.92 31.40
C SER A 548 9.87 -34.83 30.11
N LYS A 549 10.39 -35.41 29.00
CA LYS A 549 10.01 -35.06 27.59
C LYS A 549 8.72 -35.67 27.01
N LYS A 550 8.17 -36.75 27.47
CA LYS A 550 6.94 -37.40 26.90
C LYS A 550 5.65 -37.10 27.67
N ALA A 551 5.76 -36.80 28.96
CA ALA A 551 4.66 -36.26 29.76
C ALA A 551 4.35 -34.79 29.37
N ARG A 552 5.29 -34.14 28.69
CA ARG A 552 5.27 -32.70 28.36
C ARG A 552 4.14 -32.27 27.41
N THR A 553 3.75 -33.05 26.41
CA THR A 553 2.80 -32.55 25.40
C THR A 553 1.36 -32.60 25.91
N THR A 554 0.97 -33.67 26.57
CA THR A 554 -0.36 -33.81 27.16
C THR A 554 -0.49 -32.97 28.43
N LEU A 555 0.56 -32.95 29.27
CA LEU A 555 0.65 -32.09 30.44
C LEU A 555 0.69 -30.60 30.05
N ALA A 556 1.45 -30.23 29.01
CA ALA A 556 1.51 -28.86 28.51
C ALA A 556 0.17 -28.37 27.92
N LYS A 557 -0.61 -29.27 27.31
CA LYS A 557 -1.96 -28.92 26.84
C LYS A 557 -2.93 -28.78 28.06
N TRP A 558 -2.82 -29.64 29.04
CA TRP A 558 -3.62 -29.57 30.27
C TRP A 558 -3.28 -28.32 31.09
N VAL A 559 -1.98 -28.02 31.29
CA VAL A 559 -1.52 -26.82 32.00
C VAL A 559 -1.95 -25.54 31.30
N ARG A 560 -1.88 -25.49 29.97
CA ARG A 560 -2.33 -24.32 29.19
C ARG A 560 -3.82 -24.03 29.31
N LEU A 561 -4.63 -25.08 29.36
CA LEU A 561 -6.09 -24.96 29.49
C LEU A 561 -6.56 -24.86 30.95
N HIS A 562 -5.65 -25.00 31.92
CA HIS A 562 -6.00 -24.94 33.32
C HIS A 562 -6.50 -23.54 33.71
N PRO A 563 -7.67 -23.42 34.39
CA PRO A 563 -8.27 -22.13 34.74
C PRO A 563 -7.34 -21.20 35.50
N HIS A 564 -6.59 -21.73 36.47
CA HIS A 564 -5.65 -20.94 37.27
C HIS A 564 -4.55 -20.28 36.42
N ASN A 565 -3.95 -21.00 35.47
CA ASN A 565 -2.93 -20.47 34.58
C ASN A 565 -3.51 -19.38 33.65
N ILE A 566 -4.73 -19.58 33.12
CA ILE A 566 -5.40 -18.58 32.28
C ILE A 566 -5.74 -17.35 33.12
N SER A 567 -6.26 -17.50 34.34
CA SER A 567 -6.60 -16.35 35.21
C SER A 567 -5.40 -15.49 35.55
N GLN A 568 -4.24 -16.09 35.88
CA GLN A 568 -3.01 -15.35 36.14
C GLN A 568 -2.54 -14.54 34.91
N LYS A 569 -2.62 -15.16 33.73
CA LYS A 569 -2.23 -14.45 32.48
C LYS A 569 -3.23 -13.35 32.15
N VAL A 570 -4.52 -13.56 32.35
CA VAL A 570 -5.57 -12.58 32.17
C VAL A 570 -5.34 -11.34 33.07
N GLU A 571 -5.03 -11.57 34.33
CA GLU A 571 -4.66 -10.53 35.29
C GLU A 571 -3.49 -9.69 34.76
N ILE A 572 -2.38 -10.33 34.38
CA ILE A 572 -1.21 -9.64 33.80
C ILE A 572 -1.61 -8.81 32.55
N ILE A 573 -2.41 -9.40 31.66
CA ILE A 573 -2.82 -8.75 30.42
C ILE A 573 -3.68 -7.52 30.72
N VAL A 574 -4.68 -7.65 31.57
CA VAL A 574 -5.62 -6.56 31.89
C VAL A 574 -4.91 -5.43 32.61
N GLU A 575 -4.11 -5.75 33.65
CA GLU A 575 -3.40 -4.72 34.40
C GLU A 575 -2.34 -4.02 33.57
N HIS A 576 -1.57 -4.77 32.76
CA HIS A 576 -0.61 -4.16 31.84
C HIS A 576 -1.29 -3.29 30.78
N PHE A 577 -2.40 -3.73 30.21
CA PHE A 577 -3.15 -2.96 29.22
C PHE A 577 -3.63 -1.63 29.81
N ARG A 578 -4.22 -1.67 31.00
CA ARG A 578 -4.73 -0.49 31.71
C ARG A 578 -3.62 0.48 32.10
N ALA A 579 -2.51 -0.01 32.63
CA ALA A 579 -1.39 0.80 33.10
C ALA A 579 -0.55 1.39 31.97
N ASN A 580 -0.30 0.63 30.88
CA ASN A 580 0.74 0.97 29.90
C ASN A 580 0.24 1.21 28.48
N VAL A 581 -0.93 0.73 28.10
CA VAL A 581 -1.37 0.74 26.70
C VAL A 581 -2.57 1.65 26.47
N LYS A 582 -3.59 1.51 27.30
CA LYS A 582 -4.90 2.15 27.10
C LYS A 582 -4.84 3.66 26.87
N HIS A 583 -3.94 4.37 27.55
CA HIS A 583 -3.81 5.82 27.47
C HIS A 583 -3.12 6.31 26.19
N LEU A 584 -2.51 5.41 25.41
CA LEU A 584 -1.89 5.76 24.14
C LEU A 584 -2.95 6.16 23.12
N LEU A 585 -2.55 6.92 22.10
CA LEU A 585 -3.44 7.42 21.04
C LEU A 585 -4.68 8.15 21.60
N ASP A 586 -4.48 9.01 22.60
CA ASP A 586 -5.54 9.74 23.28
C ASP A 586 -6.66 8.84 23.85
N GLY A 587 -6.27 7.67 24.36
CA GLY A 587 -7.18 6.67 24.94
C GLY A 587 -7.83 5.73 23.92
N GLN A 588 -7.44 5.78 22.65
CA GLN A 588 -7.99 4.93 21.59
C GLN A 588 -7.17 3.65 21.33
N ALA A 589 -6.09 3.44 22.08
CA ALA A 589 -5.22 2.30 21.88
C ALA A 589 -5.92 0.97 22.14
N LYS A 590 -5.59 -0.03 21.32
CA LYS A 590 -6.14 -1.38 21.36
C LYS A 590 -5.05 -2.42 21.57
N ALA A 591 -5.45 -3.58 22.05
CA ALA A 591 -4.57 -4.73 22.23
C ALA A 591 -5.13 -6.00 21.60
N MET A 592 -4.23 -6.93 21.27
CA MET A 592 -4.59 -8.26 20.79
C MET A 592 -3.96 -9.33 21.67
N VAL A 593 -4.74 -10.35 22.05
CA VAL A 593 -4.27 -11.57 22.73
C VAL A 593 -4.28 -12.70 21.70
N VAL A 594 -3.13 -13.30 21.46
CA VAL A 594 -2.96 -14.39 20.49
C VAL A 594 -2.82 -15.70 21.23
N THR A 595 -3.77 -16.62 21.02
CA THR A 595 -3.82 -17.94 21.68
C THR A 595 -3.49 -19.05 20.68
N SER A 596 -3.11 -20.24 21.20
CA SER A 596 -2.72 -21.37 20.36
C SER A 596 -3.92 -22.20 19.86
N SER A 597 -5.08 -22.05 20.48
CA SER A 597 -6.30 -22.79 20.07
C SER A 597 -7.58 -21.97 20.30
N ARG A 598 -8.64 -22.37 19.59
CA ARG A 598 -9.97 -21.79 19.77
C ARG A 598 -10.52 -22.00 21.20
N GLN A 599 -10.26 -23.16 21.77
CA GLN A 599 -10.63 -23.48 23.16
C GLN A 599 -9.95 -22.52 24.15
N GLU A 600 -8.65 -22.25 23.95
CA GLU A 600 -7.94 -21.26 24.76
C GLU A 600 -8.57 -19.88 24.61
N ALA A 601 -8.84 -19.44 23.37
CA ALA A 601 -9.43 -18.12 23.12
C ALA A 601 -10.76 -17.93 23.86
N VAL A 602 -11.66 -18.95 23.84
CA VAL A 602 -12.93 -18.91 24.58
C VAL A 602 -12.69 -18.84 26.08
N ARG A 603 -11.78 -19.65 26.62
CA ARG A 603 -11.47 -19.63 28.07
C ARG A 603 -10.84 -18.31 28.50
N TYR A 604 -9.98 -17.69 27.66
CA TYR A 604 -9.45 -16.36 27.90
C TYR A 604 -10.57 -15.31 27.93
N GLN A 605 -11.53 -15.39 27.00
CA GLN A 605 -12.66 -14.46 26.95
C GLN A 605 -13.50 -14.54 28.22
N LEU A 606 -13.90 -15.74 28.63
CA LEU A 606 -14.69 -15.95 29.84
C LEU A 606 -13.95 -15.51 31.10
N ALA A 607 -12.65 -15.85 31.20
CA ALA A 607 -11.82 -15.43 32.33
C ALA A 607 -11.63 -13.91 32.38
N MET A 608 -11.48 -13.29 31.24
CA MET A 608 -11.30 -11.82 31.15
C MET A 608 -12.59 -11.09 31.49
N GLN A 609 -13.74 -11.56 31.02
CA GLN A 609 -15.05 -11.04 31.42
C GLN A 609 -15.27 -11.14 32.94
N SER A 610 -14.95 -12.30 33.53
CA SER A 610 -15.04 -12.50 34.99
C SER A 610 -14.12 -11.54 35.74
N TYR A 611 -12.83 -11.52 35.39
CA TYR A 611 -11.84 -10.63 36.03
C TYR A 611 -12.22 -9.15 35.97
N VAL A 612 -12.62 -8.66 34.79
CA VAL A 612 -13.05 -7.28 34.60
C VAL A 612 -14.29 -6.96 35.45
N SER A 613 -15.24 -7.90 35.54
CA SER A 613 -16.44 -7.77 36.39
C SER A 613 -16.09 -7.78 37.89
N ASP A 614 -15.25 -8.73 38.33
CA ASP A 614 -14.86 -8.89 39.73
C ASP A 614 -14.08 -7.69 40.28
N GLN A 615 -13.25 -7.07 39.39
CA GLN A 615 -12.51 -5.85 39.71
C GLN A 615 -13.34 -4.55 39.54
N GLY A 616 -14.56 -4.65 39.02
CA GLY A 616 -15.42 -3.51 38.74
C GLY A 616 -14.87 -2.57 37.64
N TYR A 617 -14.07 -3.08 36.72
CA TYR A 617 -13.50 -2.28 35.63
C TYR A 617 -14.52 -2.03 34.54
N THR A 618 -14.66 -0.76 34.15
CA THR A 618 -15.59 -0.31 33.08
C THR A 618 -14.84 0.14 31.83
N ASP A 619 -13.55 -0.13 31.77
CA ASP A 619 -12.63 0.45 30.79
C ASP A 619 -11.87 -0.59 29.96
N VAL A 620 -12.15 -1.87 30.16
CA VAL A 620 -11.63 -3.00 29.39
C VAL A 620 -12.78 -3.79 28.78
N HIS A 621 -12.82 -3.87 27.47
CA HIS A 621 -13.91 -4.48 26.71
C HIS A 621 -13.36 -5.55 25.76
N PRO A 622 -13.36 -6.83 26.20
CA PRO A 622 -12.82 -7.92 25.39
C PRO A 622 -13.78 -8.35 24.29
N LEU A 623 -13.22 -8.72 23.14
CA LEU A 623 -13.89 -9.30 21.98
C LEU A 623 -13.13 -10.56 21.55
N VAL A 624 -13.80 -11.73 21.49
CA VAL A 624 -13.15 -12.94 20.98
C VAL A 624 -13.50 -13.21 19.52
N ALA A 625 -12.50 -13.64 18.75
CA ALA A 625 -12.61 -13.94 17.32
C ALA A 625 -11.93 -15.27 16.96
N PHE A 626 -12.71 -16.19 16.40
CA PHE A 626 -12.25 -17.49 15.90
C PHE A 626 -13.21 -18.01 14.82
N SER A 627 -12.82 -19.05 14.08
CA SER A 627 -13.67 -19.62 13.03
C SER A 627 -14.25 -20.96 13.46
N GLY A 628 -15.54 -21.20 13.14
CA GLY A 628 -16.25 -22.43 13.46
C GLY A 628 -16.89 -22.42 14.85
N SER A 629 -17.25 -23.60 15.37
CA SER A 629 -17.86 -23.76 16.68
C SER A 629 -16.95 -24.55 17.66
N ILE A 630 -17.25 -24.45 18.95
CA ILE A 630 -16.64 -25.22 20.04
C ILE A 630 -17.76 -25.92 20.81
N LEU A 631 -17.60 -27.23 20.95
CA LEU A 631 -18.52 -28.04 21.70
C LEU A 631 -18.40 -27.79 23.22
N PRO A 632 -19.49 -28.01 23.98
CA PRO A 632 -19.47 -27.87 25.44
C PRO A 632 -18.37 -28.72 26.09
N ASP A 633 -17.75 -28.19 27.13
CA ASP A 633 -16.84 -28.92 28.04
C ASP A 633 -17.08 -28.48 29.50
N ASP A 634 -16.27 -28.96 30.44
CA ASP A 634 -16.43 -28.66 31.89
C ASP A 634 -16.39 -27.16 32.23
N HIS A 635 -15.92 -26.31 31.28
CA HIS A 635 -15.76 -24.87 31.45
C HIS A 635 -16.53 -24.05 30.42
N ILE A 636 -17.11 -24.69 29.41
CA ILE A 636 -17.90 -24.07 28.34
C ILE A 636 -19.29 -24.74 28.38
N PRO A 637 -20.33 -24.04 28.92
CA PRO A 637 -21.60 -24.68 29.25
C PRO A 637 -22.45 -25.10 28.06
N GLU A 638 -22.24 -24.48 26.89
CA GLU A 638 -23.00 -24.71 25.65
C GLU A 638 -22.10 -24.65 24.40
N GLU A 639 -22.58 -25.12 23.27
CA GLU A 639 -21.87 -24.93 22.00
C GLU A 639 -21.79 -23.45 21.66
N VAL A 640 -20.59 -22.95 21.45
CA VAL A 640 -20.35 -21.52 21.19
C VAL A 640 -19.67 -21.29 19.86
N THR A 641 -20.03 -20.17 19.23
CA THR A 641 -19.35 -19.56 18.08
C THR A 641 -18.87 -18.17 18.46
N GLU A 642 -18.04 -17.56 17.63
CA GLU A 642 -17.61 -16.17 17.86
C GLU A 642 -18.77 -15.15 17.86
N THR A 643 -19.95 -15.52 17.38
CA THR A 643 -21.16 -14.66 17.39
C THR A 643 -22.09 -14.94 18.55
N SER A 644 -21.76 -15.94 19.42
CA SER A 644 -22.56 -16.26 20.60
C SER A 644 -22.59 -15.10 21.59
N THR A 645 -23.79 -14.77 22.08
CA THR A 645 -23.99 -13.69 23.07
C THR A 645 -23.27 -13.92 24.39
N LEU A 646 -23.04 -15.18 24.77
CA LEU A 646 -22.22 -15.55 25.92
C LEU A 646 -20.80 -15.00 25.82
N LEU A 647 -20.22 -15.01 24.62
CA LEU A 647 -18.84 -14.58 24.38
C LEU A 647 -18.76 -13.09 24.01
N ASN A 648 -19.64 -12.62 23.13
CA ASN A 648 -19.63 -11.27 22.61
C ASN A 648 -21.03 -10.63 22.70
N PRO A 649 -21.50 -10.29 23.93
CA PRO A 649 -22.89 -9.91 24.19
C PRO A 649 -23.36 -8.69 23.39
N ASP A 650 -22.46 -7.75 23.12
CA ASP A 650 -22.79 -6.48 22.46
C ASP A 650 -22.43 -6.45 20.97
N LEU A 651 -22.08 -7.58 20.38
CA LEU A 651 -21.70 -7.66 18.97
C LEU A 651 -22.88 -7.38 18.03
N ASN A 652 -24.10 -7.84 18.40
CA ASN A 652 -25.36 -7.55 17.69
C ASN A 652 -25.28 -7.84 16.17
N GLY A 653 -24.64 -8.96 15.79
CA GLY A 653 -24.49 -9.39 14.39
C GLY A 653 -23.53 -8.57 13.54
N ARG A 654 -22.80 -7.62 14.15
CA ARG A 654 -21.77 -6.83 13.44
C ARG A 654 -20.55 -7.68 13.12
N ASP A 655 -19.85 -7.31 12.07
CA ASP A 655 -18.54 -7.87 11.75
C ASP A 655 -17.52 -7.53 12.85
N HIS A 656 -16.71 -8.52 13.26
CA HIS A 656 -15.73 -8.39 14.37
C HIS A 656 -14.68 -7.30 14.11
N ALA A 657 -14.19 -7.19 12.88
CA ALA A 657 -13.17 -6.18 12.55
C ALA A 657 -13.76 -4.77 12.64
N LYS A 658 -15.00 -4.59 12.16
CA LYS A 658 -15.71 -3.31 12.26
C LYS A 658 -16.10 -2.98 13.69
N ALA A 659 -16.55 -3.97 14.47
CA ALA A 659 -16.86 -3.79 15.87
C ALA A 659 -15.62 -3.41 16.67
N PHE A 660 -14.49 -4.06 16.39
CA PHE A 660 -13.22 -3.74 17.05
C PHE A 660 -12.64 -2.36 16.66
N ASP A 661 -13.02 -1.80 15.54
CA ASP A 661 -12.60 -0.44 15.18
C ASP A 661 -13.32 0.66 15.99
N THR A 662 -14.46 0.33 16.58
CA THR A 662 -15.23 1.25 17.45
C THR A 662 -14.62 1.37 18.85
N GLU A 663 -15.06 2.34 19.64
CA GLU A 663 -14.65 2.48 21.04
C GLU A 663 -15.21 1.40 21.97
N GLN A 664 -16.18 0.61 21.48
CA GLN A 664 -16.88 -0.41 22.26
C GLN A 664 -15.98 -1.58 22.67
N TYR A 665 -14.96 -1.92 21.88
CA TYR A 665 -14.03 -3.02 22.15
C TYR A 665 -12.60 -2.51 22.07
N ASN A 666 -11.75 -2.91 23.02
CA ASN A 666 -10.35 -2.46 23.06
C ASN A 666 -9.33 -3.60 23.24
N VAL A 667 -9.77 -4.81 23.58
CA VAL A 667 -8.91 -6.00 23.62
C VAL A 667 -9.52 -7.10 22.75
N MET A 668 -8.81 -7.56 21.72
CA MET A 668 -9.24 -8.67 20.87
C MET A 668 -8.50 -9.96 21.25
N ILE A 669 -9.23 -11.02 21.52
CA ILE A 669 -8.66 -12.34 21.76
C ILE A 669 -8.85 -13.18 20.50
N ALA A 670 -7.76 -13.65 19.90
CA ALA A 670 -7.79 -14.30 18.60
C ALA A 670 -7.08 -15.66 18.59
N ALA A 671 -7.73 -16.65 17.98
CA ALA A 671 -7.13 -17.94 17.67
C ALA A 671 -7.08 -18.13 16.15
N ASN A 672 -5.91 -18.05 15.57
CA ASN A 672 -5.62 -18.16 14.13
C ASN A 672 -6.36 -17.14 13.21
N LYS A 673 -7.42 -16.52 13.68
CA LYS A 673 -8.15 -15.45 12.97
C LYS A 673 -7.51 -14.11 13.28
N TYR A 674 -7.41 -13.22 12.28
CA TYR A 674 -6.80 -11.89 12.40
C TYR A 674 -5.29 -11.84 12.74
N GLN A 675 -4.62 -12.97 12.89
CA GLN A 675 -3.17 -13.05 13.07
C GLN A 675 -2.43 -12.70 11.77
N THR A 676 -3.08 -12.87 10.63
CA THR A 676 -2.60 -12.46 9.32
C THR A 676 -3.63 -11.56 8.65
N GLY A 677 -3.18 -10.61 7.84
CA GLY A 677 -4.05 -9.78 7.00
C GLY A 677 -4.97 -8.77 7.70
N PHE A 678 -4.97 -8.68 9.03
CA PHE A 678 -5.77 -7.71 9.78
C PHE A 678 -5.03 -6.38 9.92
N ASP A 679 -5.67 -5.29 9.52
CA ASP A 679 -5.13 -3.93 9.61
C ASP A 679 -5.93 -3.11 10.62
N GLN A 680 -5.33 -2.86 11.78
CA GLN A 680 -5.90 -2.03 12.83
C GLN A 680 -4.86 -1.01 13.29
N PRO A 681 -4.93 0.25 12.82
CA PRO A 681 -3.95 1.29 13.14
C PRO A 681 -3.84 1.64 14.64
N LYS A 682 -4.89 1.32 15.41
CA LYS A 682 -4.92 1.58 16.86
C LYS A 682 -4.34 0.44 17.69
N LEU A 683 -3.85 -0.63 17.07
CA LEU A 683 -3.30 -1.80 17.77
C LEU A 683 -1.89 -1.50 18.30
N CYS A 684 -1.78 -1.17 19.58
CA CYS A 684 -0.54 -0.75 20.23
C CYS A 684 0.15 -1.86 21.04
N ALA A 685 -0.55 -2.94 21.36
CA ALA A 685 0.02 -4.06 22.13
C ALA A 685 -0.46 -5.42 21.63
N MET A 686 0.41 -6.42 21.78
CA MET A 686 0.08 -7.82 21.52
C MET A 686 0.59 -8.72 22.65
N TYR A 687 -0.28 -9.55 23.16
CA TYR A 687 0.01 -10.55 24.19
C TYR A 687 -0.02 -11.94 23.53
N VAL A 688 1.14 -12.59 23.45
CA VAL A 688 1.28 -13.82 22.68
C VAL A 688 1.41 -15.01 23.61
N ASP A 689 0.35 -15.82 23.73
CA ASP A 689 0.35 -17.10 24.45
C ASP A 689 0.38 -18.28 23.47
N LYS A 690 1.32 -18.21 22.54
CA LYS A 690 1.53 -19.21 21.50
C LYS A 690 2.99 -19.26 21.12
N LYS A 691 3.53 -20.45 20.87
CA LYS A 691 4.88 -20.58 20.34
C LYS A 691 4.87 -20.18 18.85
N LEU A 692 5.46 -19.05 18.54
CA LEU A 692 5.64 -18.60 17.17
C LEU A 692 6.98 -19.11 16.61
N LYS A 693 7.01 -19.56 15.35
CA LYS A 693 8.23 -20.03 14.67
C LYS A 693 8.29 -19.49 13.23
N GLY A 694 9.50 -19.14 12.80
CA GLY A 694 9.76 -18.75 11.41
C GLY A 694 8.81 -17.66 10.91
N VAL A 695 8.13 -17.95 9.82
CA VAL A 695 7.20 -17.04 9.12
C VAL A 695 6.05 -16.58 10.03
N ASP A 696 5.48 -17.48 10.85
CA ASP A 696 4.38 -17.13 11.77
C ASP A 696 4.76 -16.04 12.77
N CYS A 697 6.02 -16.02 13.21
CA CYS A 697 6.53 -14.98 14.10
C CYS A 697 6.46 -13.62 13.43
N VAL A 698 6.99 -13.50 12.22
CA VAL A 698 7.00 -12.25 11.46
C VAL A 698 5.59 -11.78 11.16
N GLN A 699 4.73 -12.68 10.71
CA GLN A 699 3.35 -12.37 10.32
C GLN A 699 2.49 -11.89 11.50
N THR A 700 2.56 -12.60 12.62
CA THR A 700 1.81 -12.25 13.83
C THR A 700 2.30 -10.92 14.39
N LEU A 701 3.62 -10.75 14.57
CA LEU A 701 4.19 -9.56 15.18
C LEU A 701 4.11 -8.33 14.27
N SER A 702 4.02 -8.50 12.95
CA SER A 702 3.83 -7.39 12.01
C SER A 702 2.47 -6.68 12.13
N ARG A 703 1.59 -7.13 13.02
CA ARG A 703 0.31 -6.42 13.31
C ARG A 703 0.48 -5.26 14.27
N VAL A 704 1.45 -5.32 15.19
CA VAL A 704 1.74 -4.25 16.17
C VAL A 704 2.93 -3.39 15.79
N ASN A 705 3.60 -3.68 14.69
CA ASN A 705 4.77 -2.91 14.26
C ASN A 705 4.46 -1.83 13.22
N ARG A 706 3.18 -1.54 12.99
CA ARG A 706 2.75 -0.48 12.07
C ARG A 706 2.71 0.87 12.79
N ILE A 707 3.22 1.91 12.12
CA ILE A 707 3.27 3.30 12.60
C ILE A 707 2.23 4.12 11.85
#